data_dd15d4539f2e830d391365e06a0f129f
#
_entry.id   dd15d4539f2e830d391365e06a0f129f
#
_cell.length_a   1.000
_cell.length_b   1.000
_cell.length_c   1.000
_cell.angle_alpha   90.00
_cell.angle_beta   90.00
_cell.angle_gamma   90.00
#
_symmetry.space_group_name_H-M   'P 1'
#
loop_
_entity.id
_entity.type
_entity.pdbx_description
1 polymer ?
#
loop_
_entity_poly.entity_id
_entity_poly.type
_entity_poly.pdbx_seq_one_letter_code
_entity_poly.pdbx_strand_id
1 'polypeptide(L)'
;MIFHGKLLLLVITLCVLLALTGCSSSVQHTYQDGEALMEQGNFEEASLKFMELGSYEDASRLLMYCRAASAAENGEYDSAYHSFTALGEYRDAPEMLLYYHAREAESNGRVALESDDFSTALHLLKKAAEAYGTLSIVRDAEQREKDCLGLLYKHGLSLIEGKQYSIAFDTFTELDTFQDSQGLRDYCKACLLEEESAYLEAAEVFSEIPEILDAAERADLNRDTVYQQALTASSSGDQEAAISLFSALGSYRDAETQKNNSVRLLIQDRLKHSDYEGALLQLDSTPGVVSLQETEPELRQNYIGFLDDFVEAYLHFSAGSMDSVSGYYGVLPFIRQGGSLERRFYQVLLIGSYSHNSYFNYYGSELLDFFRLDENCYLAYIRASASVVQPIGPVEVTRTFRILLHDTDNGPVAETIEDCLYGEDSKSGRPVISGPLSEGALPPDEDGDGIILVDIMKKGFNGTMIIVLDPSRVFVGGPGFYGGSGMLLEDLVRRYDALGGINGGGFIDEDGGGSGGLPEGLTIVDGQSYHWAGSGASAAFDDNNILHVGYFTQESAAEAGIRDCVSFGPALIVDGVPEYGSYMESGINPRTAIGQREDGAVLLLCVDGRQIHSIGANFADIRDVMLDFGAINACSLDGGSSTVMYYNGEYLNSPSSASGTSRYLPNAFLIRK
;
A
#
# COMPACT_ATOMS: atom_id res chain seq x y z
N MET A 1 117.09 22.28 -15.30
CA MET A 1 116.16 22.36 -14.15
C MET A 1 114.66 22.61 -14.54
N ILE A 2 114.35 23.04 -15.74
CA ILE A 2 113.00 23.39 -16.15
C ILE A 2 112.14 22.16 -16.61
N PHE A 3 112.79 21.06 -17.03
CA PHE A 3 112.13 19.86 -17.54
C PHE A 3 111.58 18.94 -16.42
N HIS A 4 112.22 18.90 -15.24
CA HIS A 4 111.81 18.04 -14.12
C HIS A 4 110.61 18.62 -13.37
N GLY A 5 110.44 19.95 -13.34
CA GLY A 5 109.30 20.59 -12.70
C GLY A 5 107.94 20.40 -13.42
N LYS A 6 107.96 20.36 -14.78
CA LYS A 6 106.77 20.12 -15.59
C LYS A 6 106.33 18.65 -15.53
N LEU A 7 107.22 17.69 -15.41
CA LEU A 7 106.89 16.28 -15.27
C LEU A 7 106.27 15.97 -13.89
N LEU A 8 106.83 16.61 -12.83
CA LEU A 8 106.30 16.46 -11.48
C LEU A 8 104.88 17.08 -11.36
N LEU A 9 104.68 18.24 -12.02
CA LEU A 9 103.35 18.87 -12.05
C LEU A 9 102.31 18.04 -12.83
N LEU A 10 102.74 17.43 -13.93
CA LEU A 10 101.87 16.55 -14.74
C LEU A 10 101.53 15.25 -13.99
N VAL A 11 102.46 14.66 -13.24
CA VAL A 11 102.24 13.46 -12.42
C VAL A 11 101.31 13.82 -11.22
N ILE A 12 101.53 14.97 -10.58
CA ILE A 12 100.65 15.39 -9.51
C ILE A 12 99.25 15.70 -10.05
N THR A 13 99.12 16.31 -11.24
CA THR A 13 97.83 16.57 -11.86
C THR A 13 97.10 15.26 -12.28
N LEU A 14 97.88 14.30 -12.80
CA LEU A 14 97.36 12.97 -13.17
C LEU A 14 96.93 12.16 -11.92
N CYS A 15 97.75 12.19 -10.85
CA CYS A 15 97.43 11.55 -9.58
C CYS A 15 96.17 12.22 -8.91
N VAL A 16 96.04 13.54 -8.99
CA VAL A 16 94.86 14.26 -8.52
C VAL A 16 93.63 13.94 -9.39
N LEU A 17 93.79 13.85 -10.72
CA LEU A 17 92.72 13.42 -11.63
C LEU A 17 92.33 11.95 -11.40
N LEU A 18 93.25 11.06 -11.19
CA LEU A 18 93.03 9.64 -10.88
C LEU A 18 92.40 9.48 -9.47
N ALA A 19 92.83 10.29 -8.51
CA ALA A 19 92.19 10.30 -7.20
C ALA A 19 90.72 10.88 -7.24
N LEU A 20 90.52 11.92 -8.04
CA LEU A 20 89.20 12.50 -8.25
C LEU A 20 88.26 11.52 -9.02
N THR A 21 88.76 10.81 -10.03
CA THR A 21 87.95 9.81 -10.77
C THR A 21 87.71 8.56 -9.93
N GLY A 22 88.70 8.12 -9.12
CA GLY A 22 88.51 7.00 -8.18
C GLY A 22 87.50 7.33 -7.05
N CYS A 23 87.56 8.53 -6.51
CA CYS A 23 86.54 8.99 -5.53
C CYS A 23 85.15 9.12 -6.14
N SER A 24 85.05 9.60 -7.38
CA SER A 24 83.76 9.72 -8.08
C SER A 24 83.08 8.35 -8.32
N SER A 25 83.88 7.33 -8.74
CA SER A 25 83.33 6.00 -8.95
C SER A 25 82.93 5.28 -7.63
N SER A 26 83.67 5.52 -6.55
CA SER A 26 83.38 4.96 -5.24
C SER A 26 82.08 5.58 -4.66
N VAL A 27 81.93 6.90 -4.77
CA VAL A 27 80.76 7.63 -4.32
C VAL A 27 79.47 7.21 -5.08
N GLN A 28 79.61 7.05 -6.41
CA GLN A 28 78.49 6.57 -7.25
C GLN A 28 78.14 5.11 -6.92
N HIS A 29 79.09 4.24 -6.62
CA HIS A 29 78.78 2.87 -6.20
C HIS A 29 78.08 2.84 -4.84
N THR A 30 78.51 3.63 -3.86
CA THR A 30 77.82 3.75 -2.56
C THR A 30 76.38 4.26 -2.70
N TYR A 31 76.12 5.18 -3.66
CA TYR A 31 74.76 5.67 -3.96
C TYR A 31 73.90 4.55 -4.54
N GLN A 32 74.39 3.79 -5.54
CA GLN A 32 73.66 2.66 -6.12
C GLN A 32 73.43 1.53 -5.11
N ASP A 33 74.40 1.25 -4.23
CA ASP A 33 74.23 0.30 -3.13
C ASP A 33 73.13 0.74 -2.19
N GLY A 34 73.03 2.05 -1.87
CA GLY A 34 71.97 2.61 -1.06
C GLY A 34 70.58 2.47 -1.72
N GLU A 35 70.48 2.75 -3.04
CA GLU A 35 69.25 2.54 -3.78
C GLU A 35 68.85 1.06 -3.83
N ALA A 36 69.78 0.15 -4.07
CA ALA A 36 69.54 -1.29 -4.08
C ALA A 36 69.07 -1.80 -2.72
N LEU A 37 69.54 -1.26 -1.62
CA LEU A 37 69.05 -1.57 -0.25
C LEU A 37 67.65 -1.03 -0.01
N MET A 38 67.33 0.17 -0.53
CA MET A 38 65.98 0.71 -0.48
C MET A 38 64.98 -0.19 -1.22
N GLU A 39 65.32 -0.63 -2.43
CA GLU A 39 64.46 -1.54 -3.22
C GLU A 39 64.20 -2.88 -2.50
N GLN A 40 65.19 -3.32 -1.68
CA GLN A 40 65.06 -4.52 -0.82
C GLN A 40 64.31 -4.27 0.48
N GLY A 41 63.94 -3.00 0.78
CA GLY A 41 63.30 -2.63 2.03
C GLY A 41 64.25 -2.46 3.23
N ASN A 42 65.55 -2.56 3.01
CA ASN A 42 66.58 -2.46 4.06
C ASN A 42 66.89 -0.98 4.37
N PHE A 43 65.89 -0.23 4.87
CA PHE A 43 65.98 1.23 5.00
C PHE A 43 66.98 1.70 6.04
N GLU A 44 67.24 0.93 7.10
CA GLU A 44 68.24 1.27 8.11
C GLU A 44 69.63 1.25 7.51
N GLU A 45 70.00 0.17 6.79
CA GLU A 45 71.31 0.05 6.12
C GLU A 45 71.48 1.04 4.96
N ALA A 46 70.38 1.27 4.18
CA ALA A 46 70.38 2.28 3.12
C ALA A 46 70.64 3.69 3.68
N SER A 47 70.03 4.01 4.84
CA SER A 47 70.22 5.30 5.51
C SER A 47 71.69 5.56 5.88
N LEU A 48 72.44 4.54 6.28
CA LEU A 48 73.87 4.65 6.58
C LEU A 48 74.65 4.98 5.32
N LYS A 49 74.35 4.34 4.18
CA LYS A 49 74.98 4.62 2.89
C LYS A 49 74.71 6.08 2.45
N PHE A 50 73.52 6.57 2.51
CA PHE A 50 73.19 7.96 2.14
C PHE A 50 73.74 8.99 3.12
N MET A 51 73.87 8.64 4.40
CA MET A 51 74.58 9.50 5.37
C MET A 51 76.06 9.71 5.04
N GLU A 52 76.76 8.67 4.54
CA GLU A 52 78.18 8.76 4.09
C GLU A 52 78.32 9.68 2.89
N LEU A 53 77.32 9.79 2.04
CA LEU A 53 77.28 10.57 0.81
C LEU A 53 77.06 12.06 0.99
N GLY A 54 76.46 12.49 2.11
CA GLY A 54 76.25 13.89 2.44
C GLY A 54 75.34 14.61 1.42
N SER A 55 75.94 15.58 0.69
CA SER A 55 75.25 16.37 -0.32
C SER A 55 75.35 15.87 -1.74
N TYR A 56 75.82 14.62 -1.96
CA TYR A 56 75.92 14.02 -3.29
C TYR A 56 74.53 13.79 -3.88
N GLU A 57 74.26 14.35 -5.08
CA GLU A 57 72.95 14.28 -5.74
C GLU A 57 71.76 14.59 -4.77
N ASP A 58 70.82 13.70 -4.60
CA ASP A 58 69.70 13.81 -3.68
C ASP A 58 69.85 12.91 -2.43
N ALA A 59 71.08 12.44 -2.11
CA ALA A 59 71.34 11.57 -0.96
C ALA A 59 70.75 12.10 0.37
N SER A 60 70.72 13.41 0.57
CA SER A 60 70.11 14.00 1.77
C SER A 60 68.59 13.74 1.84
N ARG A 61 67.89 13.75 0.70
CA ARG A 61 66.45 13.43 0.64
C ARG A 61 66.23 11.94 0.78
N LEU A 62 67.08 11.12 0.14
CA LEU A 62 67.05 9.66 0.31
C LEU A 62 67.34 9.23 1.74
N LEU A 63 68.25 9.89 2.43
CA LEU A 63 68.53 9.68 3.85
C LEU A 63 67.27 9.97 4.71
N MET A 64 66.58 11.10 4.42
CA MET A 64 65.35 11.44 5.12
C MET A 64 64.26 10.40 4.85
N TYR A 65 64.09 9.98 3.58
CA TYR A 65 63.14 8.95 3.18
C TYR A 65 63.41 7.62 3.90
N CYS A 66 64.65 7.11 3.87
CA CYS A 66 65.05 5.86 4.53
C CYS A 66 64.85 5.90 6.05
N ARG A 67 65.15 7.05 6.68
CA ARG A 67 64.90 7.24 8.13
C ARG A 67 63.43 7.26 8.44
N ALA A 68 62.62 7.92 7.60
CA ALA A 68 61.14 7.94 7.76
C ALA A 68 60.57 6.52 7.64
N ALA A 69 60.96 5.76 6.62
CA ALA A 69 60.53 4.41 6.42
C ALA A 69 60.96 3.47 7.57
N SER A 70 62.22 3.55 8.01
CA SER A 70 62.72 2.76 9.14
C SER A 70 62.03 3.10 10.45
N ALA A 71 61.77 4.38 10.73
CA ALA A 71 61.00 4.83 11.92
C ALA A 71 59.59 4.26 11.90
N ALA A 72 58.90 4.33 10.76
CA ALA A 72 57.55 3.77 10.61
C ALA A 72 57.50 2.24 10.77
N GLU A 73 58.50 1.52 10.27
CA GLU A 73 58.60 0.07 10.47
C GLU A 73 58.85 -0.33 11.92
N ASN A 74 59.48 0.54 12.71
CA ASN A 74 59.66 0.40 14.16
C ASN A 74 58.47 0.89 14.99
N GLY A 75 57.42 1.37 14.35
CA GLY A 75 56.22 1.89 15.03
C GLY A 75 56.30 3.35 15.50
N GLU A 76 57.37 4.07 15.09
CA GLU A 76 57.56 5.50 15.41
C GLU A 76 56.88 6.38 14.37
N TYR A 77 55.55 6.23 14.23
CA TYR A 77 54.76 6.82 13.14
C TYR A 77 54.80 8.34 13.10
N ASP A 78 54.72 9.03 14.25
CA ASP A 78 54.79 10.50 14.29
C ASP A 78 56.05 11.06 13.66
N SER A 79 57.22 10.42 13.93
CA SER A 79 58.50 10.82 13.36
C SER A 79 58.54 10.57 11.83
N ALA A 80 57.99 9.47 11.41
CA ALA A 80 57.87 9.11 9.99
C ALA A 80 56.97 10.09 9.22
N TYR A 81 55.81 10.47 9.76
CA TYR A 81 54.88 11.39 9.12
C TYR A 81 55.48 12.78 8.90
N HIS A 82 56.17 13.32 9.91
CA HIS A 82 56.82 14.59 9.77
C HIS A 82 57.88 14.56 8.65
N SER A 83 58.64 13.47 8.54
CA SER A 83 59.70 13.32 7.54
C SER A 83 59.11 13.13 6.14
N PHE A 84 58.11 12.28 5.94
CA PHE A 84 57.46 12.11 4.65
C PHE A 84 56.72 13.37 4.20
N THR A 85 56.06 14.07 5.11
CA THR A 85 55.40 15.37 4.82
C THR A 85 56.43 16.43 4.38
N ALA A 86 57.63 16.44 4.99
CA ALA A 86 58.71 17.34 4.61
C ALA A 86 59.33 17.01 3.24
N LEU A 87 59.27 15.74 2.81
CA LEU A 87 59.68 15.31 1.49
C LEU A 87 58.72 15.77 0.38
N GLY A 88 57.44 16.02 0.71
CA GLY A 88 56.41 16.45 -0.27
C GLY A 88 56.28 15.48 -1.44
N GLU A 89 56.30 16.01 -2.67
CA GLU A 89 56.16 15.24 -3.92
C GLU A 89 57.48 14.53 -4.34
N TYR A 90 58.36 14.19 -3.40
CA TYR A 90 59.62 13.52 -3.72
C TYR A 90 59.41 12.02 -3.88
N ARG A 91 59.67 11.50 -5.09
CA ARG A 91 59.44 10.10 -5.46
C ARG A 91 57.99 9.67 -5.09
N ASP A 92 57.85 8.55 -4.39
CA ASP A 92 56.61 7.98 -3.87
C ASP A 92 56.35 8.33 -2.38
N ALA A 93 56.92 9.43 -1.90
CA ALA A 93 56.75 9.86 -0.49
C ALA A 93 55.29 10.10 -0.11
N PRO A 94 54.39 10.67 -0.96
CA PRO A 94 52.98 10.79 -0.66
C PRO A 94 52.30 9.42 -0.50
N GLU A 95 52.59 8.47 -1.40
CA GLU A 95 52.08 7.11 -1.34
C GLU A 95 52.58 6.36 -0.10
N MET A 96 53.87 6.54 0.24
CA MET A 96 54.47 5.96 1.45
C MET A 96 53.88 6.56 2.73
N LEU A 97 53.57 7.84 2.74
CA LEU A 97 52.87 8.49 3.85
C LEU A 97 51.51 7.83 4.06
N LEU A 98 50.72 7.66 2.99
CA LEU A 98 49.40 7.00 3.06
C LEU A 98 49.53 5.52 3.47
N TYR A 99 50.53 4.82 2.94
CA TYR A 99 50.81 3.42 3.29
C TYR A 99 51.08 3.24 4.79
N TYR A 100 51.90 4.11 5.40
CA TYR A 100 52.22 4.00 6.81
C TYR A 100 51.07 4.48 7.71
N HIS A 101 50.24 5.43 7.27
CA HIS A 101 48.97 5.74 7.95
C HIS A 101 48.01 4.54 7.96
N ALA A 102 47.92 3.82 6.85
CA ALA A 102 47.15 2.58 6.77
C ALA A 102 47.73 1.49 7.71
N ARG A 103 49.04 1.34 7.80
CA ARG A 103 49.71 0.40 8.72
C ARG A 103 49.45 0.73 10.19
N GLU A 104 49.46 2.00 10.57
CA GLU A 104 49.12 2.42 11.92
C GLU A 104 47.65 2.10 12.23
N ALA A 105 46.75 2.43 11.32
CA ALA A 105 45.33 2.12 11.47
C ALA A 105 45.08 0.61 11.59
N GLU A 106 45.74 -0.21 10.74
CA GLU A 106 45.70 -1.67 10.83
C GLU A 106 46.19 -2.18 12.19
N SER A 107 47.33 -1.68 12.69
CA SER A 107 47.89 -2.09 13.99
C SER A 107 46.95 -1.76 15.13
N ASN A 108 46.42 -0.53 15.16
CA ASN A 108 45.47 -0.09 16.19
C ASN A 108 44.16 -0.84 16.09
N GLY A 109 43.67 -1.14 14.88
CA GLY A 109 42.49 -1.93 14.65
C GLY A 109 42.61 -3.37 15.15
N ARG A 110 43.79 -4.00 14.99
CA ARG A 110 44.05 -5.33 15.57
C ARG A 110 44.04 -5.31 17.11
N VAL A 111 44.66 -4.30 17.72
CA VAL A 111 44.59 -4.11 19.18
C VAL A 111 43.19 -3.90 19.68
N ALA A 112 42.36 -3.15 18.95
CA ALA A 112 40.96 -2.95 19.26
C ALA A 112 40.16 -4.27 19.20
N LEU A 113 40.44 -5.14 18.21
CA LEU A 113 39.84 -6.48 18.15
C LEU A 113 40.22 -7.33 19.37
N GLU A 114 41.50 -7.30 19.80
CA GLU A 114 41.98 -8.05 20.96
C GLU A 114 41.38 -7.54 22.28
N SER A 115 40.90 -6.30 22.33
CA SER A 115 40.29 -5.66 23.50
C SER A 115 38.76 -5.64 23.46
N ASP A 116 38.14 -6.34 22.52
CA ASP A 116 36.69 -6.39 22.28
C ASP A 116 36.05 -5.01 21.98
N ASP A 117 36.85 -4.04 21.54
CA ASP A 117 36.34 -2.75 21.03
C ASP A 117 36.03 -2.84 19.53
N PHE A 118 34.91 -3.48 19.23
CA PHE A 118 34.54 -3.83 17.84
C PHE A 118 34.24 -2.60 16.96
N SER A 119 33.68 -1.56 17.53
CA SER A 119 33.37 -0.32 16.79
C SER A 119 34.67 0.37 16.30
N THR A 120 35.64 0.47 17.20
CA THR A 120 36.96 1.05 16.86
C THR A 120 37.71 0.14 15.88
N ALA A 121 37.66 -1.18 16.06
CA ALA A 121 38.28 -2.14 15.18
C ALA A 121 37.72 -2.08 13.75
N LEU A 122 36.40 -2.08 13.60
CA LEU A 122 35.72 -1.97 12.31
C LEU A 122 36.12 -0.69 11.58
N HIS A 123 36.05 0.45 12.27
CA HIS A 123 36.42 1.73 11.68
C HIS A 123 37.90 1.77 11.24
N LEU A 124 38.82 1.33 12.09
CA LEU A 124 40.25 1.41 11.80
C LEU A 124 40.71 0.41 10.73
N LEU A 125 40.25 -0.83 10.78
CA LEU A 125 40.60 -1.85 9.79
C LEU A 125 40.00 -1.54 8.42
N LYS A 126 38.77 -1.02 8.37
CA LYS A 126 38.17 -0.56 7.12
C LYS A 126 38.92 0.61 6.53
N LYS A 127 39.23 1.64 7.33
CA LYS A 127 40.06 2.77 6.91
C LYS A 127 41.43 2.32 6.36
N ALA A 128 42.05 1.34 7.01
CA ALA A 128 43.32 0.76 6.52
C ALA A 128 43.10 0.05 5.18
N ALA A 129 42.09 -0.77 5.02
CA ALA A 129 41.78 -1.47 3.78
C ALA A 129 41.51 -0.50 2.63
N GLU A 130 40.69 0.53 2.83
CA GLU A 130 40.41 1.57 1.82
C GLU A 130 41.70 2.28 1.36
N ALA A 131 42.59 2.64 2.31
CA ALA A 131 43.85 3.26 1.99
C ALA A 131 44.77 2.31 1.19
N TYR A 132 44.86 1.05 1.59
CA TYR A 132 45.60 0.02 0.85
C TYR A 132 45.04 -0.22 -0.54
N GLY A 133 43.72 -0.21 -0.72
CA GLY A 133 43.05 -0.38 -2.02
C GLY A 133 43.45 0.71 -3.02
N THR A 134 43.71 1.94 -2.56
CA THR A 134 44.24 3.03 -3.42
C THR A 134 45.70 2.87 -3.78
N LEU A 135 46.44 2.03 -3.04
CA LEU A 135 47.88 1.81 -3.14
C LEU A 135 48.23 0.44 -3.73
N SER A 136 47.38 -0.16 -4.52
CA SER A 136 47.49 -1.56 -4.99
C SER A 136 48.82 -1.96 -5.64
N ILE A 137 49.60 -0.98 -6.10
CA ILE A 137 50.95 -1.19 -6.70
C ILE A 137 52.10 -0.89 -5.73
N VAL A 138 51.79 -0.47 -4.50
CA VAL A 138 52.81 -0.08 -3.50
C VAL A 138 53.04 -1.24 -2.55
N ARG A 139 54.27 -1.82 -2.58
CA ARG A 139 54.68 -2.89 -1.66
C ARG A 139 53.68 -4.07 -1.59
N ASP A 140 53.25 -4.42 -0.38
CA ASP A 140 52.32 -5.48 -0.04
C ASP A 140 50.89 -4.96 0.24
N ALA A 141 50.55 -3.73 -0.25
CA ALA A 141 49.28 -3.08 0.06
C ALA A 141 48.08 -3.92 -0.34
N GLU A 142 48.05 -4.51 -1.54
CA GLU A 142 46.95 -5.39 -1.99
C GLU A 142 46.71 -6.58 -1.05
N GLN A 143 47.81 -7.18 -0.56
CA GLN A 143 47.67 -8.30 0.40
C GLN A 143 47.17 -7.82 1.75
N ARG A 144 47.62 -6.65 2.24
CA ARG A 144 47.16 -6.06 3.50
C ARG A 144 45.72 -5.63 3.46
N GLU A 145 45.27 -5.10 2.34
CA GLU A 145 43.82 -4.83 2.13
C GLU A 145 42.98 -6.09 2.38
N LYS A 146 43.35 -7.19 1.68
CA LYS A 146 42.67 -8.48 1.84
C LYS A 146 42.76 -9.03 3.27
N ASP A 147 43.90 -8.83 3.93
CA ASP A 147 44.11 -9.28 5.31
C ASP A 147 43.23 -8.49 6.29
N CYS A 148 43.11 -7.16 6.13
CA CYS A 148 42.25 -6.33 6.96
C CYS A 148 40.77 -6.72 6.78
N LEU A 149 40.28 -6.84 5.53
CA LEU A 149 38.91 -7.27 5.24
C LEU A 149 38.67 -8.71 5.73
N GLY A 150 39.65 -9.61 5.57
CA GLY A 150 39.59 -10.99 6.05
C GLY A 150 39.52 -11.10 7.59
N LEU A 151 40.14 -10.18 8.32
CA LEU A 151 40.02 -10.11 9.79
C LEU A 151 38.64 -9.70 10.21
N LEU A 152 38.06 -8.65 9.59
CA LEU A 152 36.71 -8.21 9.84
C LEU A 152 35.69 -9.29 9.49
N TYR A 153 35.87 -9.96 8.36
CA TYR A 153 35.03 -11.07 7.93
C TYR A 153 34.98 -12.21 8.94
N LYS A 154 36.16 -12.68 9.39
CA LYS A 154 36.28 -13.73 10.44
C LYS A 154 35.64 -13.29 11.74
N HIS A 155 35.83 -12.04 12.10
CA HIS A 155 35.18 -11.49 13.29
C HIS A 155 33.66 -11.45 13.14
N GLY A 156 33.14 -11.01 12.00
CA GLY A 156 31.71 -11.04 11.69
C GLY A 156 31.10 -12.45 11.84
N LEU A 157 31.79 -13.49 11.36
CA LEU A 157 31.37 -14.88 11.55
C LEU A 157 31.32 -15.26 13.05
N SER A 158 32.32 -14.85 13.84
CA SER A 158 32.31 -15.14 15.27
C SER A 158 31.18 -14.40 16.02
N LEU A 159 30.80 -13.23 15.56
CA LEU A 159 29.64 -12.51 16.08
C LEU A 159 28.33 -13.25 15.77
N ILE A 160 28.18 -13.85 14.59
CA ILE A 160 27.03 -14.71 14.27
C ILE A 160 27.00 -15.92 15.21
N GLU A 161 28.11 -16.62 15.42
CA GLU A 161 28.21 -17.74 16.36
C GLU A 161 27.84 -17.32 17.79
N GLY A 162 28.23 -16.11 18.19
CA GLY A 162 27.86 -15.48 19.47
C GLY A 162 26.45 -14.90 19.51
N LYS A 163 25.66 -15.01 18.46
CA LYS A 163 24.30 -14.44 18.31
C LYS A 163 24.25 -12.92 18.49
N GLN A 164 25.33 -12.24 18.17
CA GLN A 164 25.39 -10.77 18.18
C GLN A 164 25.03 -10.21 16.79
N TYR A 165 23.82 -10.51 16.34
CA TYR A 165 23.40 -10.30 14.94
C TYR A 165 23.41 -8.84 14.52
N SER A 166 23.11 -7.89 15.42
CA SER A 166 23.14 -6.46 15.09
C SER A 166 24.56 -5.98 14.74
N ILE A 167 25.57 -6.36 15.54
CA ILE A 167 26.97 -5.97 15.28
C ILE A 167 27.51 -6.72 14.06
N ALA A 168 27.13 -7.98 13.88
CA ALA A 168 27.48 -8.75 12.69
C ALA A 168 26.89 -8.13 11.42
N PHE A 169 25.64 -7.69 11.46
CA PHE A 169 24.96 -7.00 10.36
C PHE A 169 25.73 -5.75 9.94
N ASP A 170 26.12 -4.88 10.88
CA ASP A 170 26.91 -3.69 10.62
C ASP A 170 28.26 -4.04 10.02
N THR A 171 28.94 -5.09 10.57
CA THR A 171 30.23 -5.56 10.06
C THR A 171 30.16 -6.02 8.61
N PHE A 172 29.16 -6.85 8.26
CA PHE A 172 29.00 -7.34 6.89
C PHE A 172 28.45 -6.26 5.93
N THR A 173 27.72 -5.29 6.42
CA THR A 173 27.32 -4.10 5.64
C THR A 173 28.55 -3.31 5.21
N GLU A 174 29.52 -3.13 6.12
CA GLU A 174 30.76 -2.42 5.83
C GLU A 174 31.74 -3.21 4.94
N LEU A 175 31.63 -4.53 4.92
CA LEU A 175 32.43 -5.41 4.03
C LEU A 175 31.86 -5.50 2.61
N ASP A 176 30.62 -5.11 2.40
CA ASP A 176 29.89 -5.03 1.12
C ASP A 176 30.09 -6.28 0.23
N THR A 177 30.86 -6.15 -0.83
CA THR A 177 31.07 -7.23 -1.83
C THR A 177 32.22 -8.19 -1.47
N PHE A 178 32.82 -8.08 -0.29
CA PHE A 178 33.91 -8.96 0.12
C PHE A 178 33.40 -10.37 0.43
N GLN A 179 33.79 -11.37 -0.37
CA GLN A 179 33.32 -12.75 -0.27
C GLN A 179 31.79 -12.85 -0.35
N ASP A 180 31.15 -13.50 0.62
CA ASP A 180 29.69 -13.67 0.74
C ASP A 180 29.07 -12.74 1.82
N SER A 181 29.72 -11.60 2.09
CA SER A 181 29.29 -10.65 3.10
C SER A 181 27.87 -10.14 2.90
N GLN A 182 27.41 -9.96 1.65
CA GLN A 182 26.04 -9.56 1.37
C GLN A 182 25.03 -10.62 1.86
N GLY A 183 25.29 -11.89 1.58
CA GLY A 183 24.46 -12.99 2.06
C GLY A 183 24.48 -13.12 3.60
N LEU A 184 25.66 -12.94 4.21
CA LEU A 184 25.80 -12.97 5.68
C LEU A 184 25.13 -11.78 6.36
N ARG A 185 25.14 -10.59 5.73
CA ARG A 185 24.37 -9.42 6.18
C ARG A 185 22.87 -9.75 6.18
N ASP A 186 22.34 -10.29 5.08
CA ASP A 186 20.94 -10.63 4.95
C ASP A 186 20.55 -11.77 5.91
N TYR A 187 21.47 -12.71 6.16
CA TYR A 187 21.32 -13.71 7.22
C TYR A 187 21.16 -13.08 8.61
N CYS A 188 22.01 -12.10 8.94
CA CYS A 188 21.89 -11.39 10.22
C CYS A 188 20.59 -10.62 10.33
N LYS A 189 20.14 -9.98 9.23
CA LYS A 189 18.83 -9.31 9.15
C LYS A 189 17.70 -10.28 9.47
N ALA A 190 17.70 -11.46 8.86
CA ALA A 190 16.69 -12.48 9.11
C ALA A 190 16.71 -12.98 10.56
N CYS A 191 17.89 -13.13 11.16
CA CYS A 191 18.02 -13.49 12.58
C CYS A 191 17.45 -12.41 13.52
N LEU A 192 17.61 -11.13 13.19
CA LEU A 192 17.01 -10.02 13.95
C LEU A 192 15.49 -10.03 13.85
N LEU A 193 14.93 -10.29 12.65
CA LEU A 193 13.49 -10.47 12.46
C LEU A 193 12.94 -11.63 13.31
N GLU A 194 13.68 -12.74 13.46
CA GLU A 194 13.29 -13.82 14.37
C GLU A 194 13.25 -13.37 15.84
N GLU A 195 14.23 -12.58 16.29
CA GLU A 195 14.25 -12.03 17.64
C GLU A 195 13.04 -11.12 17.91
N GLU A 196 12.54 -10.41 16.87
CA GLU A 196 11.34 -9.60 16.89
C GLU A 196 10.05 -10.42 16.72
N SER A 197 10.14 -11.75 16.55
CA SER A 197 9.04 -12.67 16.27
C SER A 197 8.35 -12.44 14.89
N ALA A 198 9.01 -11.75 13.97
CA ALA A 198 8.57 -11.54 12.61
C ALA A 198 8.95 -12.75 11.72
N TYR A 199 8.40 -13.92 12.05
CA TYR A 199 8.86 -15.20 11.48
C TYR A 199 8.63 -15.34 9.98
N LEU A 200 7.54 -14.79 9.42
CA LEU A 200 7.31 -14.88 7.97
C LEU A 200 8.30 -14.03 7.20
N GLU A 201 8.55 -12.82 7.64
CA GLU A 201 9.53 -11.91 7.04
C GLU A 201 10.95 -12.50 7.13
N ALA A 202 11.28 -13.12 8.29
CA ALA A 202 12.52 -13.84 8.46
C ALA A 202 12.65 -15.01 7.46
N ALA A 203 11.57 -15.80 7.29
CA ALA A 203 11.53 -16.91 6.36
C ALA A 203 11.71 -16.48 4.89
N GLU A 204 11.15 -15.34 4.51
CA GLU A 204 11.34 -14.75 3.17
C GLU A 204 12.80 -14.42 2.93
N VAL A 205 13.42 -13.65 3.83
CA VAL A 205 14.84 -13.27 3.71
C VAL A 205 15.75 -14.49 3.69
N PHE A 206 15.55 -15.48 4.58
CA PHE A 206 16.32 -16.73 4.54
C PHE A 206 16.15 -17.51 3.24
N SER A 207 14.97 -17.44 2.62
CA SER A 207 14.69 -18.15 1.36
C SER A 207 15.41 -17.55 0.16
N GLU A 208 15.81 -16.29 0.23
CA GLU A 208 16.61 -15.61 -0.80
C GLU A 208 18.11 -16.00 -0.75
N ILE A 209 18.56 -16.56 0.37
CA ILE A 209 19.97 -16.90 0.64
C ILE A 209 20.16 -18.36 1.09
N PRO A 210 19.57 -19.34 0.41
CA PRO A 210 19.49 -20.72 0.92
C PRO A 210 20.85 -21.42 1.10
N GLU A 211 21.91 -20.92 0.46
CA GLU A 211 23.28 -21.42 0.55
C GLU A 211 24.10 -20.83 1.70
N ILE A 212 23.57 -19.81 2.39
CA ILE A 212 24.29 -19.14 3.48
C ILE A 212 23.97 -19.84 4.81
N LEU A 213 24.99 -20.42 5.42
CA LEU A 213 24.89 -21.09 6.72
C LEU A 213 23.71 -22.10 6.78
N ASP A 214 22.82 -21.95 7.74
CA ASP A 214 21.61 -22.77 7.92
C ASP A 214 20.32 -22.05 7.45
N ALA A 215 20.44 -21.06 6.57
CA ALA A 215 19.32 -20.22 6.15
C ALA A 215 18.13 -21.03 5.61
N ALA A 216 18.38 -22.04 4.76
CA ALA A 216 17.32 -22.90 4.22
C ALA A 216 16.54 -23.64 5.32
N GLU A 217 17.24 -24.15 6.34
CA GLU A 217 16.64 -24.83 7.50
C GLU A 217 15.82 -23.85 8.36
N ARG A 218 16.37 -22.64 8.57
CA ARG A 218 15.70 -21.59 9.35
C ARG A 218 14.46 -21.04 8.65
N ALA A 219 14.51 -20.88 7.32
CA ALA A 219 13.34 -20.50 6.53
C ALA A 219 12.18 -21.48 6.76
N ASP A 220 12.46 -22.78 6.77
CA ASP A 220 11.45 -23.82 6.97
C ASP A 220 10.94 -23.86 8.42
N LEU A 221 11.84 -23.69 9.41
CA LEU A 221 11.51 -23.64 10.83
C LEU A 221 10.61 -22.43 11.16
N ASN A 222 10.89 -21.28 10.58
CA ASN A 222 10.09 -20.07 10.76
C ASN A 222 8.68 -20.25 10.19
N ARG A 223 8.54 -20.81 8.98
CA ARG A 223 7.22 -21.15 8.41
C ARG A 223 6.48 -22.17 9.28
N ASP A 224 7.19 -23.18 9.81
CA ASP A 224 6.57 -24.14 10.73
C ASP A 224 6.09 -23.49 12.03
N THR A 225 6.84 -22.53 12.55
CA THR A 225 6.43 -21.76 13.73
C THR A 225 5.11 -21.04 13.51
N VAL A 226 4.97 -20.33 12.37
CA VAL A 226 3.71 -19.65 12.02
C VAL A 226 2.60 -20.65 11.77
N TYR A 227 2.90 -21.79 11.15
CA TYR A 227 1.92 -22.86 10.92
C TYR A 227 1.37 -23.40 12.27
N GLN A 228 2.22 -23.61 13.27
CA GLN A 228 1.78 -24.03 14.61
C GLN A 228 0.98 -22.94 15.34
N GLN A 229 1.33 -21.67 15.14
CA GLN A 229 0.53 -20.54 15.66
C GLN A 229 -0.87 -20.54 15.01
N ALA A 230 -0.97 -20.75 13.71
CA ALA A 230 -2.24 -20.83 12.99
C ALA A 230 -3.11 -22.00 13.47
N LEU A 231 -2.53 -23.19 13.67
CA LEU A 231 -3.23 -24.35 14.26
C LEU A 231 -3.72 -24.06 15.67
N THR A 232 -2.92 -23.36 16.48
CA THR A 232 -3.28 -22.97 17.85
C THR A 232 -4.45 -21.99 17.85
N ALA A 233 -4.42 -20.97 17.00
CA ALA A 233 -5.50 -20.02 16.81
C ALA A 233 -6.80 -20.73 16.39
N SER A 234 -6.74 -21.62 15.40
CA SER A 234 -7.90 -22.41 14.95
C SER A 234 -8.48 -23.27 16.08
N SER A 235 -7.62 -23.95 16.85
CA SER A 235 -8.07 -24.83 17.94
C SER A 235 -8.61 -24.07 19.16
N SER A 236 -8.20 -22.82 19.36
CA SER A 236 -8.72 -21.93 20.41
C SER A 236 -10.02 -21.24 20.03
N GLY A 237 -10.46 -21.37 18.77
CA GLY A 237 -11.66 -20.74 18.25
C GLY A 237 -11.43 -19.38 17.58
N ASP A 238 -10.19 -18.87 17.56
CA ASP A 238 -9.84 -17.66 16.83
C ASP A 238 -9.63 -17.97 15.34
N GLN A 239 -10.76 -18.16 14.64
CA GLN A 239 -10.74 -18.57 13.24
C GLN A 239 -10.24 -17.46 12.33
N GLU A 240 -10.47 -16.19 12.66
CA GLU A 240 -10.00 -15.03 11.87
C GLU A 240 -8.48 -14.94 11.88
N ALA A 241 -7.86 -15.05 13.05
CA ALA A 241 -6.41 -15.11 13.16
C ALA A 241 -5.84 -16.35 12.43
N ALA A 242 -6.48 -17.52 12.55
CA ALA A 242 -6.06 -18.73 11.86
C ALA A 242 -6.10 -18.56 10.33
N ILE A 243 -7.17 -18.00 9.78
CA ILE A 243 -7.32 -17.73 8.34
C ILE A 243 -6.21 -16.80 7.86
N SER A 244 -5.95 -15.73 8.59
CA SER A 244 -4.89 -14.76 8.26
C SER A 244 -3.51 -15.43 8.19
N LEU A 245 -3.13 -16.18 9.23
CA LEU A 245 -1.84 -16.87 9.31
C LEU A 245 -1.69 -17.96 8.24
N PHE A 246 -2.72 -18.78 8.00
CA PHE A 246 -2.67 -19.78 6.92
C PHE A 246 -2.63 -19.15 5.53
N SER A 247 -3.30 -18.00 5.33
CA SER A 247 -3.23 -17.26 4.06
C SER A 247 -1.83 -16.75 3.79
N ALA A 248 -1.15 -16.22 4.81
CA ALA A 248 0.22 -15.74 4.70
C ALA A 248 1.23 -16.86 4.43
N LEU A 249 0.95 -18.10 4.86
CA LEU A 249 1.77 -19.29 4.56
C LEU A 249 1.62 -19.80 3.12
N GLY A 250 0.55 -19.42 2.42
CA GLY A 250 0.30 -19.80 1.04
C GLY A 250 0.29 -21.32 0.82
N SER A 251 1.18 -21.82 -0.02
CA SER A 251 1.27 -23.26 -0.36
C SER A 251 2.10 -24.10 0.64
N TYR A 252 2.47 -23.55 1.79
CA TYR A 252 3.27 -24.29 2.78
C TYR A 252 2.46 -25.44 3.38
N ARG A 253 2.96 -26.68 3.26
CA ARG A 253 2.29 -27.91 3.70
C ARG A 253 0.83 -27.97 3.21
N ASP A 254 -0.11 -28.12 4.13
CA ASP A 254 -1.56 -28.13 3.90
C ASP A 254 -2.25 -26.85 4.39
N ALA A 255 -1.51 -25.72 4.48
CA ALA A 255 -2.02 -24.45 4.99
C ALA A 255 -3.31 -24.01 4.28
N GLU A 256 -3.40 -24.16 2.95
CA GLU A 256 -4.61 -23.86 2.19
C GLU A 256 -5.81 -24.72 2.64
N THR A 257 -5.58 -26.00 2.92
CA THR A 257 -6.63 -26.90 3.44
C THR A 257 -7.08 -26.49 4.84
N GLN A 258 -6.14 -26.13 5.71
CA GLN A 258 -6.44 -25.67 7.08
C GLN A 258 -7.12 -24.30 7.08
N LYS A 259 -6.71 -23.38 6.21
CA LYS A 259 -7.42 -22.12 5.96
C LYS A 259 -8.88 -22.39 5.63
N ASN A 260 -9.13 -23.25 4.66
CA ASN A 260 -10.48 -23.59 4.23
C ASN A 260 -11.31 -24.25 5.35
N ASN A 261 -10.70 -25.06 6.21
CA ASN A 261 -11.37 -25.59 7.39
C ASN A 261 -11.73 -24.48 8.39
N SER A 262 -10.81 -23.55 8.66
CA SER A 262 -11.06 -22.41 9.55
C SER A 262 -12.15 -21.48 9.00
N VAL A 263 -12.21 -21.27 7.69
CA VAL A 263 -13.31 -20.54 7.03
C VAL A 263 -14.66 -21.22 7.28
N ARG A 264 -14.74 -22.54 7.12
CA ARG A 264 -15.98 -23.28 7.39
C ARG A 264 -16.42 -23.15 8.86
N LEU A 265 -15.47 -23.28 9.79
CA LEU A 265 -15.73 -23.11 11.21
C LEU A 265 -16.20 -21.70 11.56
N LEU A 266 -15.61 -20.67 10.94
CA LEU A 266 -16.02 -19.28 11.12
C LEU A 266 -17.45 -19.03 10.63
N ILE A 267 -17.80 -19.55 9.46
CA ILE A 267 -19.18 -19.45 8.93
C ILE A 267 -20.16 -20.14 9.88
N GLN A 268 -19.87 -21.33 10.35
CA GLN A 268 -20.71 -22.07 11.29
C GLN A 268 -20.87 -21.33 12.63
N ASP A 269 -19.79 -20.76 13.16
CA ASP A 269 -19.85 -19.98 14.38
C ASP A 269 -20.71 -18.71 14.23
N ARG A 270 -20.55 -17.99 13.13
CA ARG A 270 -21.38 -16.81 12.81
C ARG A 270 -22.86 -17.17 12.68
N LEU A 271 -23.19 -18.23 11.96
CA LEU A 271 -24.58 -18.71 11.86
C LEU A 271 -25.16 -19.05 13.23
N LYS A 272 -24.41 -19.75 14.08
CA LYS A 272 -24.82 -20.12 15.44
C LYS A 272 -25.09 -18.89 16.33
N HIS A 273 -24.33 -17.82 16.15
CA HIS A 273 -24.51 -16.56 16.87
C HIS A 273 -25.48 -15.58 16.19
N SER A 274 -26.17 -16.03 15.13
CA SER A 274 -27.10 -15.22 14.34
C SER A 274 -26.45 -14.02 13.64
N ASP A 275 -25.14 -14.09 13.37
CA ASP A 275 -24.42 -13.15 12.52
C ASP A 275 -24.52 -13.61 11.05
N TYR A 276 -25.71 -13.48 10.48
CA TYR A 276 -26.02 -13.96 9.14
C TYR A 276 -25.32 -13.13 8.05
N GLU A 277 -25.20 -11.82 8.25
CA GLU A 277 -24.51 -10.93 7.31
C GLU A 277 -23.01 -11.26 7.28
N GLY A 278 -22.38 -11.44 8.44
CA GLY A 278 -20.99 -11.87 8.51
C GLY A 278 -20.74 -13.24 7.90
N ALA A 279 -21.69 -14.18 8.08
CA ALA A 279 -21.60 -15.51 7.47
C ALA A 279 -21.63 -15.44 5.93
N LEU A 280 -22.54 -14.65 5.36
CA LEU A 280 -22.62 -14.44 3.91
C LEU A 280 -21.41 -13.72 3.34
N LEU A 281 -20.93 -12.68 4.03
CA LEU A 281 -19.72 -11.97 3.63
C LEU A 281 -18.49 -12.91 3.57
N GLN A 282 -18.38 -13.81 4.57
CA GLN A 282 -17.31 -14.80 4.58
C GLN A 282 -17.46 -15.82 3.44
N LEU A 283 -18.69 -16.26 3.15
CA LEU A 283 -18.97 -17.15 2.04
C LEU A 283 -18.57 -16.53 0.69
N ASP A 284 -18.88 -15.25 0.49
CA ASP A 284 -18.57 -14.50 -0.73
C ASP A 284 -17.08 -14.25 -0.91
N SER A 285 -16.37 -13.97 0.17
CA SER A 285 -14.91 -13.73 0.13
C SER A 285 -14.09 -14.99 -0.12
N THR A 286 -14.71 -16.18 0.01
CA THR A 286 -14.03 -17.46 -0.14
C THR A 286 -14.83 -18.44 -1.02
N PRO A 287 -15.07 -18.10 -2.30
CA PRO A 287 -15.90 -18.94 -3.18
C PRO A 287 -15.30 -20.34 -3.35
N GLY A 288 -16.17 -21.36 -3.29
CA GLY A 288 -15.78 -22.76 -3.45
C GLY A 288 -15.20 -23.45 -2.20
N VAL A 289 -14.93 -22.72 -1.11
CA VAL A 289 -14.46 -23.31 0.16
C VAL A 289 -15.54 -24.11 0.85
N VAL A 290 -16.77 -23.60 0.85
CA VAL A 290 -17.95 -24.33 1.32
C VAL A 290 -18.56 -25.01 0.11
N SER A 291 -18.51 -26.34 0.06
CA SER A 291 -19.30 -27.11 -0.90
C SER A 291 -20.78 -26.98 -0.50
N LEU A 292 -21.49 -26.09 -1.18
CA LEU A 292 -22.93 -25.95 -0.99
C LEU A 292 -23.56 -27.28 -1.46
N GLN A 293 -24.13 -28.03 -0.51
CA GLN A 293 -24.84 -29.26 -0.83
C GLN A 293 -26.26 -28.88 -1.28
N GLU A 294 -26.60 -29.23 -2.51
CA GLU A 294 -27.99 -29.14 -2.95
C GLU A 294 -28.87 -29.93 -1.99
N THR A 295 -29.97 -29.32 -1.60
CA THR A 295 -30.95 -29.97 -0.73
C THR A 295 -31.76 -30.99 -1.51
N GLU A 296 -32.28 -32.00 -0.80
CA GLU A 296 -33.15 -33.01 -1.40
C GLU A 296 -34.41 -32.33 -1.99
N PRO A 297 -34.92 -32.84 -3.14
CA PRO A 297 -36.07 -32.25 -3.84
C PRO A 297 -37.32 -32.08 -2.96
N GLU A 298 -37.54 -32.97 -2.02
CA GLU A 298 -38.67 -32.90 -1.09
C GLU A 298 -38.54 -31.71 -0.12
N LEU A 299 -37.35 -31.48 0.39
CA LEU A 299 -37.08 -30.34 1.26
C LEU A 299 -37.24 -29.01 0.49
N ARG A 300 -36.67 -28.93 -0.71
CA ARG A 300 -36.80 -27.77 -1.61
C ARG A 300 -38.28 -27.42 -1.85
N GLN A 301 -39.12 -28.42 -2.08
CA GLN A 301 -40.56 -28.22 -2.34
C GLN A 301 -41.29 -27.54 -1.15
N ASN A 302 -40.85 -27.81 0.08
CA ASN A 302 -41.49 -27.23 1.28
C ASN A 302 -41.29 -25.70 1.41
N TYR A 303 -40.22 -25.16 0.79
CA TYR A 303 -39.89 -23.74 0.88
C TYR A 303 -40.37 -22.90 -0.32
N ILE A 304 -40.76 -23.53 -1.45
CA ILE A 304 -41.14 -22.80 -2.67
C ILE A 304 -42.30 -21.81 -2.36
N GLY A 305 -43.34 -22.27 -1.68
CA GLY A 305 -44.48 -21.41 -1.35
C GLY A 305 -44.10 -20.26 -0.45
N PHE A 306 -43.31 -20.51 0.60
CA PHE A 306 -42.81 -19.46 1.49
C PHE A 306 -41.96 -18.43 0.75
N LEU A 307 -41.07 -18.87 -0.10
CA LEU A 307 -40.16 -18.00 -0.87
C LEU A 307 -40.92 -17.15 -1.89
N ASP A 308 -41.89 -17.75 -2.59
CA ASP A 308 -42.72 -17.03 -3.56
C ASP A 308 -43.56 -15.92 -2.88
N ASP A 309 -44.24 -16.27 -1.80
CA ASP A 309 -45.04 -15.32 -0.99
C ASP A 309 -44.15 -14.21 -0.40
N PHE A 310 -42.97 -14.55 0.10
CA PHE A 310 -42.00 -13.56 0.65
C PHE A 310 -41.49 -12.60 -0.41
N VAL A 311 -41.08 -13.11 -1.56
CA VAL A 311 -40.54 -12.27 -2.65
C VAL A 311 -41.63 -11.38 -3.24
N GLU A 312 -42.89 -11.86 -3.37
CA GLU A 312 -44.01 -11.05 -3.77
C GLU A 312 -44.25 -9.89 -2.77
N ALA A 313 -44.31 -10.19 -1.47
CA ALA A 313 -44.46 -9.17 -0.41
C ALA A 313 -43.29 -8.16 -0.42
N TYR A 314 -42.04 -8.62 -0.60
CA TYR A 314 -40.86 -7.77 -0.69
C TYR A 314 -40.90 -6.85 -1.92
N LEU A 315 -41.28 -7.34 -3.07
CA LEU A 315 -41.41 -6.54 -4.30
C LEU A 315 -42.52 -5.52 -4.19
N HIS A 316 -43.65 -5.83 -3.58
CA HIS A 316 -44.70 -4.87 -3.25
C HIS A 316 -44.22 -3.76 -2.33
N PHE A 317 -43.45 -4.13 -1.30
CA PHE A 317 -42.87 -3.17 -0.36
C PHE A 317 -41.84 -2.27 -1.06
N SER A 318 -40.91 -2.86 -1.84
CA SER A 318 -39.85 -2.12 -2.52
C SER A 318 -40.36 -1.21 -3.64
N ALA A 319 -41.42 -1.61 -4.33
CA ALA A 319 -42.04 -0.83 -5.39
C ALA A 319 -42.85 0.38 -4.86
N GLY A 320 -43.12 0.46 -3.55
CA GLY A 320 -44.00 1.45 -3.00
C GLY A 320 -45.43 1.36 -3.55
N SER A 321 -45.85 0.18 -4.04
CA SER A 321 -47.15 -0.07 -4.63
C SER A 321 -48.31 -0.10 -3.61
N MET A 322 -47.95 -0.18 -2.33
CA MET A 322 -48.82 -0.01 -1.18
C MET A 322 -48.37 1.22 -0.37
N ASP A 323 -49.25 1.75 0.51
CA ASP A 323 -48.72 2.66 1.50
C ASP A 323 -47.63 1.94 2.33
N SER A 324 -46.62 2.71 2.77
CA SER A 324 -45.44 2.15 3.44
C SER A 324 -45.78 1.32 4.68
N VAL A 325 -46.89 1.62 5.34
CA VAL A 325 -47.38 0.89 6.53
C VAL A 325 -47.92 -0.47 6.11
N SER A 326 -48.79 -0.52 5.11
CA SER A 326 -49.34 -1.80 4.60
C SER A 326 -48.26 -2.68 4.01
N GLY A 327 -47.31 -2.09 3.26
CA GLY A 327 -46.16 -2.82 2.71
C GLY A 327 -45.27 -3.42 3.79
N TYR A 328 -44.97 -2.66 4.84
CA TYR A 328 -44.16 -3.16 5.97
C TYR A 328 -44.88 -4.32 6.69
N TYR A 329 -46.16 -4.19 7.00
CA TYR A 329 -46.93 -5.28 7.62
C TYR A 329 -47.06 -6.49 6.69
N GLY A 330 -46.98 -6.30 5.39
CA GLY A 330 -47.01 -7.38 4.40
C GLY A 330 -45.77 -8.29 4.47
N VAL A 331 -44.58 -7.74 4.75
CA VAL A 331 -43.34 -8.51 4.84
C VAL A 331 -43.06 -9.08 6.23
N LEU A 332 -43.64 -8.53 7.30
CA LEU A 332 -43.39 -8.97 8.68
C LEU A 332 -43.57 -10.47 8.94
N PRO A 333 -44.61 -11.15 8.35
CA PRO A 333 -44.79 -12.58 8.58
C PRO A 333 -43.64 -13.46 8.12
N PHE A 334 -42.83 -12.96 7.22
CA PHE A 334 -41.74 -13.72 6.54
C PHE A 334 -40.38 -13.49 7.13
N ILE A 335 -40.20 -12.52 8.04
CA ILE A 335 -38.89 -12.12 8.54
C ILE A 335 -38.78 -12.30 10.06
N ARG A 336 -37.55 -12.42 10.56
CA ARG A 336 -37.34 -12.50 12.01
C ARG A 336 -37.67 -11.19 12.70
N GLN A 337 -38.58 -11.22 13.67
CA GLN A 337 -38.88 -10.08 14.52
C GLN A 337 -37.68 -9.73 15.42
N GLY A 338 -37.30 -8.45 15.45
CA GLY A 338 -36.08 -7.94 16.12
C GLY A 338 -34.79 -8.18 15.32
N GLY A 339 -34.88 -8.80 14.14
CA GLY A 339 -33.72 -9.06 13.27
C GLY A 339 -33.20 -7.82 12.52
N SER A 340 -32.10 -7.98 11.82
CA SER A 340 -31.50 -6.91 11.00
C SER A 340 -32.41 -6.49 9.85
N LEU A 341 -33.05 -7.46 9.20
CA LEU A 341 -33.94 -7.22 8.08
C LEU A 341 -35.18 -6.46 8.46
N GLU A 342 -35.78 -6.76 9.65
CA GLU A 342 -36.91 -5.99 10.17
C GLU A 342 -36.51 -4.53 10.47
N ARG A 343 -35.36 -4.32 11.12
CA ARG A 343 -34.85 -2.98 11.38
C ARG A 343 -34.65 -2.18 10.10
N ARG A 344 -34.12 -2.82 9.05
CA ARG A 344 -33.91 -2.21 7.74
C ARG A 344 -35.25 -1.81 7.10
N PHE A 345 -36.23 -2.67 7.09
CA PHE A 345 -37.57 -2.35 6.56
C PHE A 345 -38.30 -1.29 7.39
N TYR A 346 -38.12 -1.30 8.71
CA TYR A 346 -38.69 -0.26 9.58
C TYR A 346 -38.06 1.12 9.30
N GLN A 347 -36.79 1.20 8.92
CA GLN A 347 -36.17 2.46 8.51
C GLN A 347 -36.82 3.03 7.24
N VAL A 348 -37.19 2.19 6.30
CA VAL A 348 -37.95 2.61 5.10
C VAL A 348 -39.32 3.15 5.49
N LEU A 349 -39.99 2.52 6.44
CA LEU A 349 -41.30 2.98 6.96
C LEU A 349 -41.23 4.38 7.57
N LEU A 350 -40.17 4.71 8.32
CA LEU A 350 -40.01 5.99 9.01
C LEU A 350 -39.80 7.18 8.07
N ILE A 351 -39.42 6.98 6.83
CA ILE A 351 -39.13 8.05 5.86
C ILE A 351 -40.42 8.62 5.25
N GLY A 352 -41.56 7.99 5.48
CA GLY A 352 -42.87 8.44 5.03
C GLY A 352 -43.33 7.82 3.71
N SER A 353 -44.65 7.96 3.47
CA SER A 353 -45.31 7.34 2.34
C SER A 353 -44.81 7.86 1.00
N TYR A 354 -44.16 7.01 0.25
CA TYR A 354 -43.97 7.23 -1.18
C TYR A 354 -45.26 6.77 -1.89
N SER A 355 -46.24 7.63 -1.95
CA SER A 355 -47.43 7.39 -2.77
C SER A 355 -47.09 7.61 -4.23
N HIS A 356 -46.39 6.67 -4.82
CA HIS A 356 -46.49 6.51 -6.26
C HIS A 356 -47.69 5.61 -6.47
N ASN A 357 -48.72 6.09 -7.13
CA ASN A 357 -49.84 5.29 -7.60
C ASN A 357 -49.38 4.34 -8.71
N SER A 358 -48.47 3.44 -8.39
CA SER A 358 -47.94 2.45 -9.31
C SER A 358 -48.77 1.20 -9.20
N TYR A 359 -49.42 0.80 -10.30
CA TYR A 359 -49.99 -0.54 -10.37
C TYR A 359 -48.86 -1.52 -10.45
N PHE A 360 -48.81 -2.46 -9.52
CA PHE A 360 -47.84 -3.54 -9.47
C PHE A 360 -48.52 -4.84 -9.89
N ASN A 361 -47.86 -5.57 -10.79
CA ASN A 361 -48.29 -6.92 -11.17
C ASN A 361 -47.15 -7.89 -10.93
N TYR A 362 -47.34 -8.86 -10.04
CA TYR A 362 -46.43 -9.97 -9.83
C TYR A 362 -46.75 -11.10 -10.82
N TYR A 363 -45.71 -11.65 -11.45
CA TYR A 363 -45.87 -12.71 -12.44
C TYR A 363 -45.46 -14.08 -11.91
N GLY A 364 -44.85 -14.13 -10.72
CA GLY A 364 -44.37 -15.33 -10.05
C GLY A 364 -42.86 -15.39 -9.93
N SER A 365 -42.40 -16.42 -9.25
CA SER A 365 -40.99 -16.69 -9.06
C SER A 365 -40.60 -18.11 -9.43
N GLU A 366 -39.30 -18.32 -9.67
CA GLU A 366 -38.66 -19.58 -9.93
C GLU A 366 -37.51 -19.78 -8.95
N LEU A 367 -37.56 -20.83 -8.13
CA LEU A 367 -36.46 -21.23 -7.27
C LEU A 367 -35.37 -21.89 -8.11
N LEU A 368 -34.25 -21.19 -8.29
CA LEU A 368 -33.11 -21.66 -9.12
C LEU A 368 -32.30 -22.69 -8.36
N ASP A 369 -31.81 -22.35 -7.16
CA ASP A 369 -31.05 -23.26 -6.32
C ASP A 369 -31.39 -23.10 -4.85
N PHE A 370 -31.17 -24.16 -4.08
CA PHE A 370 -31.47 -24.23 -2.66
C PHE A 370 -30.42 -25.09 -1.95
N PHE A 371 -29.61 -24.47 -1.10
CA PHE A 371 -28.48 -25.10 -0.45
C PHE A 371 -28.65 -25.11 1.06
N ARG A 372 -28.16 -26.15 1.71
CA ARG A 372 -28.10 -26.23 3.16
C ARG A 372 -26.74 -25.74 3.64
N LEU A 373 -26.73 -24.72 4.52
CA LEU A 373 -25.52 -24.18 5.14
C LEU A 373 -25.26 -24.81 6.52
N ASP A 374 -26.32 -25.06 7.31
CA ASP A 374 -26.28 -25.67 8.64
C ASP A 374 -27.58 -26.43 8.91
N GLU A 375 -27.74 -27.04 10.09
CA GLU A 375 -28.91 -27.85 10.44
C GLU A 375 -30.25 -27.16 10.16
N ASN A 376 -30.33 -25.84 10.44
CA ASN A 376 -31.55 -25.03 10.30
C ASN A 376 -31.38 -23.81 9.39
N CYS A 377 -30.24 -23.67 8.70
CA CYS A 377 -29.95 -22.54 7.82
C CYS A 377 -29.83 -22.95 6.38
N TYR A 378 -30.48 -22.22 5.49
CA TYR A 378 -30.53 -22.51 4.06
C TYR A 378 -30.26 -21.25 3.24
N LEU A 379 -29.67 -21.43 2.07
CA LEU A 379 -29.44 -20.38 1.10
C LEU A 379 -30.23 -20.67 -0.16
N ALA A 380 -31.17 -19.77 -0.49
CA ALA A 380 -32.02 -19.86 -1.67
C ALA A 380 -31.58 -18.83 -2.72
N TYR A 381 -31.57 -19.26 -3.99
CA TYR A 381 -31.49 -18.38 -5.15
C TYR A 381 -32.82 -18.45 -5.89
N ILE A 382 -33.52 -17.31 -5.96
CA ILE A 382 -34.87 -17.26 -6.53
C ILE A 382 -34.96 -16.10 -7.54
N ARG A 383 -35.48 -16.38 -8.72
CA ARG A 383 -35.74 -15.41 -9.77
C ARG A 383 -37.21 -15.04 -9.76
N ALA A 384 -37.53 -13.75 -9.70
CA ALA A 384 -38.88 -13.25 -9.73
C ALA A 384 -39.11 -12.25 -10.85
N SER A 385 -40.31 -12.23 -11.41
CA SER A 385 -40.70 -11.32 -12.48
C SER A 385 -41.93 -10.51 -12.05
N ALA A 386 -41.92 -9.22 -12.31
CA ALA A 386 -42.98 -8.29 -11.99
C ALA A 386 -43.04 -7.12 -12.99
N SER A 387 -44.13 -6.35 -13.01
CA SER A 387 -44.18 -5.06 -13.69
C SER A 387 -44.73 -3.97 -12.80
N VAL A 388 -44.24 -2.77 -13.02
CA VAL A 388 -44.72 -1.53 -12.37
C VAL A 388 -45.17 -0.55 -13.45
N VAL A 389 -46.33 0.01 -13.33
CA VAL A 389 -46.77 1.10 -14.21
C VAL A 389 -46.25 2.41 -13.68
N GLN A 390 -45.29 2.98 -14.37
CA GLN A 390 -44.73 4.32 -14.12
C GLN A 390 -45.41 5.38 -15.01
N PRO A 391 -45.25 6.68 -14.74
CA PRO A 391 -45.76 7.74 -15.62
C PRO A 391 -45.31 7.63 -17.07
N ILE A 392 -44.16 7.03 -17.32
CA ILE A 392 -43.58 6.78 -18.66
C ILE A 392 -44.09 5.49 -19.31
N GLY A 393 -44.88 4.66 -18.62
CA GLY A 393 -45.41 3.38 -19.09
C GLY A 393 -45.05 2.22 -18.18
N PRO A 394 -45.51 0.98 -18.51
CA PRO A 394 -45.15 -0.21 -17.75
C PRO A 394 -43.68 -0.56 -17.91
N VAL A 395 -43.02 -0.82 -16.79
CA VAL A 395 -41.64 -1.29 -16.73
C VAL A 395 -41.68 -2.72 -16.20
N GLU A 396 -41.20 -3.67 -17.01
CA GLU A 396 -41.03 -5.07 -16.61
C GLU A 396 -39.67 -5.24 -15.95
N VAL A 397 -39.63 -5.97 -14.84
CA VAL A 397 -38.42 -6.24 -14.06
C VAL A 397 -38.34 -7.72 -13.77
N THR A 398 -37.21 -8.32 -14.08
CA THR A 398 -36.84 -9.65 -13.60
C THR A 398 -35.65 -9.48 -12.66
N ARG A 399 -35.74 -10.03 -11.46
CA ARG A 399 -34.68 -9.93 -10.43
C ARG A 399 -34.38 -11.30 -9.88
N THR A 400 -33.11 -11.55 -9.60
CA THR A 400 -32.68 -12.73 -8.88
C THR A 400 -32.23 -12.32 -7.48
N PHE A 401 -32.76 -13.01 -6.49
CA PHE A 401 -32.47 -12.78 -5.09
C PHE A 401 -31.69 -13.96 -4.50
N ARG A 402 -30.77 -13.63 -3.63
CA ARG A 402 -30.15 -14.54 -2.68
C ARG A 402 -30.82 -14.31 -1.32
N ILE A 403 -31.42 -15.34 -0.76
CA ILE A 403 -32.15 -15.28 0.51
C ILE A 403 -31.56 -16.30 1.47
N LEU A 404 -31.12 -15.84 2.64
CA LEU A 404 -30.77 -16.73 3.73
C LEU A 404 -32.00 -16.97 4.60
N LEU A 405 -32.31 -18.24 4.78
CA LEU A 405 -33.46 -18.71 5.57
C LEU A 405 -32.97 -19.40 6.84
N HIS A 406 -33.74 -19.24 7.90
CA HIS A 406 -33.56 -19.97 9.14
C HIS A 406 -34.88 -20.63 9.57
N ASP A 407 -34.83 -21.93 9.83
CA ASP A 407 -35.97 -22.65 10.40
C ASP A 407 -36.10 -22.36 11.89
N THR A 408 -37.30 -21.94 12.28
CA THR A 408 -37.67 -21.72 13.69
C THR A 408 -38.76 -22.71 14.09
N ASP A 409 -39.06 -22.81 15.40
CA ASP A 409 -40.16 -23.62 15.90
C ASP A 409 -41.53 -23.22 15.29
N ASN A 410 -41.65 -22.01 14.74
CA ASN A 410 -42.86 -21.47 14.11
C ASN A 410 -42.81 -21.49 12.58
N GLY A 411 -41.81 -22.14 11.98
CA GLY A 411 -41.59 -22.21 10.55
C GLY A 411 -40.42 -21.36 10.07
N PRO A 412 -40.17 -21.33 8.74
CA PRO A 412 -39.05 -20.61 8.16
C PRO A 412 -39.22 -19.10 8.28
N VAL A 413 -38.10 -18.39 8.46
CA VAL A 413 -38.00 -16.93 8.38
C VAL A 413 -36.84 -16.53 7.48
N ALA A 414 -37.00 -15.43 6.74
CA ALA A 414 -35.92 -14.81 5.99
C ALA A 414 -35.08 -13.94 6.92
N GLU A 415 -33.78 -14.16 6.91
CA GLU A 415 -32.79 -13.39 7.69
C GLU A 415 -32.14 -12.30 6.85
N THR A 416 -31.91 -12.60 5.55
CA THR A 416 -31.40 -11.63 4.58
C THR A 416 -32.13 -11.77 3.26
N ILE A 417 -32.16 -10.69 2.49
CA ILE A 417 -32.51 -10.70 1.07
C ILE A 417 -31.58 -9.75 0.34
N GLU A 418 -30.96 -10.24 -0.71
CA GLU A 418 -29.99 -9.49 -1.51
C GLU A 418 -30.25 -9.72 -2.98
N ASP A 419 -30.11 -8.66 -3.79
CA ASP A 419 -30.03 -8.84 -5.23
C ASP A 419 -28.74 -9.54 -5.59
N CYS A 420 -28.79 -10.47 -6.53
CA CYS A 420 -27.59 -11.13 -7.02
C CYS A 420 -27.69 -11.41 -8.52
N LEU A 421 -26.54 -11.58 -9.15
CA LEU A 421 -26.45 -12.19 -10.47
C LEU A 421 -26.35 -13.69 -10.29
N TYR A 422 -27.21 -14.42 -10.98
CA TYR A 422 -27.18 -15.86 -11.02
C TYR A 422 -27.23 -16.32 -12.48
N GLY A 423 -26.14 -16.93 -12.94
CA GLY A 423 -25.98 -17.27 -14.36
C GLY A 423 -25.66 -16.05 -15.24
N GLU A 424 -26.28 -15.96 -16.43
CA GLU A 424 -25.98 -14.94 -17.44
C GLU A 424 -26.83 -13.64 -17.29
N ASP A 425 -27.29 -13.28 -16.10
CA ASP A 425 -28.27 -12.20 -15.91
C ASP A 425 -27.72 -10.76 -16.00
N SER A 426 -26.44 -10.55 -16.32
CA SER A 426 -25.86 -9.21 -16.52
C SER A 426 -26.39 -8.56 -17.80
N LYS A 427 -27.39 -7.68 -17.68
CA LYS A 427 -27.97 -6.97 -18.82
C LYS A 427 -27.18 -5.73 -19.26
N SER A 428 -26.35 -5.16 -18.39
CA SER A 428 -25.62 -3.90 -18.65
C SER A 428 -24.33 -4.13 -19.45
N GLY A 429 -23.76 -5.33 -19.44
CA GLY A 429 -22.42 -5.62 -19.95
C GLY A 429 -21.30 -5.03 -19.11
N ARG A 430 -21.60 -4.39 -17.95
CA ARG A 430 -20.65 -3.80 -17.03
C ARG A 430 -20.21 -4.82 -15.98
N PRO A 431 -19.00 -4.69 -15.41
CA PRO A 431 -18.61 -5.45 -14.23
C PRO A 431 -19.59 -5.19 -13.08
N VAL A 432 -20.01 -6.26 -12.39
CA VAL A 432 -20.87 -6.15 -11.20
C VAL A 432 -20.06 -6.50 -9.98
N ILE A 433 -20.07 -5.59 -8.99
CA ILE A 433 -19.32 -5.73 -7.74
C ILE A 433 -20.31 -5.83 -6.58
N SER A 434 -20.17 -6.91 -5.80
CA SER A 434 -21.00 -7.19 -4.62
C SER A 434 -20.20 -7.20 -3.30
N GLY A 435 -18.88 -7.05 -3.34
CA GLY A 435 -17.98 -7.10 -2.19
C GLY A 435 -16.66 -6.36 -2.40
N PRO A 436 -15.71 -6.47 -1.46
CA PRO A 436 -14.39 -5.85 -1.58
C PRO A 436 -13.65 -6.29 -2.84
N LEU A 437 -12.94 -5.35 -3.46
CA LEU A 437 -12.08 -5.66 -4.59
C LEU A 437 -10.89 -6.52 -4.13
N SER A 438 -10.61 -7.60 -4.85
CA SER A 438 -9.46 -8.45 -4.59
C SER A 438 -8.17 -7.64 -4.71
N GLU A 439 -7.36 -7.63 -3.64
CA GLU A 439 -6.09 -6.88 -3.57
C GLU A 439 -6.21 -5.39 -3.93
N GLY A 440 -7.43 -4.80 -3.80
CA GLY A 440 -7.71 -3.41 -4.17
C GLY A 440 -7.63 -3.10 -5.66
N ALA A 441 -7.53 -4.11 -6.53
CA ALA A 441 -7.42 -3.94 -7.96
C ALA A 441 -8.76 -3.49 -8.57
N LEU A 442 -8.76 -2.37 -9.29
CA LEU A 442 -9.92 -1.92 -10.07
C LEU A 442 -10.18 -2.86 -11.26
N PRO A 443 -11.44 -2.96 -11.73
CA PRO A 443 -11.73 -3.58 -13.01
C PRO A 443 -10.90 -2.93 -14.12
N PRO A 444 -10.59 -3.67 -15.20
CA PRO A 444 -9.82 -3.11 -16.31
C PRO A 444 -10.57 -1.97 -17.00
N ASP A 445 -9.84 -0.94 -17.38
CA ASP A 445 -10.29 0.09 -18.29
C ASP A 445 -10.14 -0.48 -19.71
N GLU A 446 -11.24 -1.01 -20.28
CA GLU A 446 -11.19 -1.80 -21.53
C GLU A 446 -10.96 -0.96 -22.77
N ASP A 447 -11.43 0.29 -22.80
CA ASP A 447 -11.29 1.20 -23.95
C ASP A 447 -10.16 2.22 -23.77
N GLY A 448 -9.56 2.30 -22.57
CA GLY A 448 -8.40 3.13 -22.26
C GLY A 448 -8.73 4.62 -22.20
N ASP A 449 -9.99 5.00 -21.98
CA ASP A 449 -10.43 6.39 -21.90
C ASP A 449 -10.23 7.00 -20.50
N GLY A 450 -9.81 6.19 -19.51
CA GLY A 450 -9.59 6.58 -18.13
C GLY A 450 -10.87 6.60 -17.29
N ILE A 451 -11.96 6.01 -17.77
CA ILE A 451 -13.25 5.91 -17.06
C ILE A 451 -13.70 4.45 -16.99
N ILE A 452 -14.00 3.98 -15.80
CA ILE A 452 -14.52 2.63 -15.59
C ILE A 452 -15.93 2.73 -15.02
N LEU A 453 -16.88 2.05 -15.65
CA LEU A 453 -18.28 1.97 -15.19
C LEU A 453 -18.50 0.62 -14.53
N VAL A 454 -19.07 0.64 -13.31
CA VAL A 454 -19.31 -0.56 -12.50
C VAL A 454 -20.74 -0.53 -11.94
N ASP A 455 -21.44 -1.65 -12.01
CA ASP A 455 -22.70 -1.84 -11.33
C ASP A 455 -22.46 -2.43 -9.93
N ILE A 456 -23.16 -1.88 -8.93
CA ILE A 456 -23.10 -2.29 -7.52
C ILE A 456 -24.38 -3.03 -7.17
N MET A 457 -24.25 -4.22 -6.60
CA MET A 457 -25.39 -5.00 -6.10
C MET A 457 -25.10 -5.45 -4.67
N LYS A 458 -25.80 -4.91 -3.70
CA LYS A 458 -25.64 -5.23 -2.28
C LYS A 458 -26.92 -5.08 -1.48
N LYS A 459 -27.12 -5.92 -0.47
CA LYS A 459 -28.04 -5.74 0.66
C LYS A 459 -29.42 -5.13 0.31
N GLY A 460 -29.99 -5.50 -0.84
CA GLY A 460 -31.29 -5.00 -1.28
C GLY A 460 -31.25 -3.61 -1.92
N PHE A 461 -30.09 -3.15 -2.35
CA PHE A 461 -29.94 -1.97 -3.19
C PHE A 461 -29.03 -2.21 -4.39
N ASN A 462 -29.31 -1.49 -5.45
CA ASN A 462 -28.49 -1.41 -6.64
C ASN A 462 -27.93 0.00 -6.78
N GLY A 463 -26.72 0.11 -7.32
CA GLY A 463 -26.08 1.37 -7.61
C GLY A 463 -25.19 1.28 -8.83
N THR A 464 -24.70 2.43 -9.26
CA THR A 464 -23.71 2.54 -10.32
C THR A 464 -22.57 3.41 -9.84
N MET A 465 -21.35 3.01 -10.14
CA MET A 465 -20.12 3.79 -9.87
C MET A 465 -19.42 4.14 -11.15
N ILE A 466 -19.05 5.41 -11.27
CA ILE A 466 -18.08 5.89 -12.27
C ILE A 466 -16.75 6.06 -11.55
N ILE A 467 -15.71 5.42 -12.05
CA ILE A 467 -14.34 5.54 -11.56
C ILE A 467 -13.56 6.36 -12.56
N VAL A 468 -13.04 7.51 -12.14
CA VAL A 468 -12.23 8.42 -12.95
C VAL A 468 -10.78 8.27 -12.54
N LEU A 469 -9.96 7.68 -13.41
CA LEU A 469 -8.55 7.36 -13.08
C LEU A 469 -7.68 8.61 -12.93
N ASP A 470 -7.98 9.67 -13.72
CA ASP A 470 -7.29 10.96 -13.61
C ASP A 470 -8.14 11.96 -12.81
N PRO A 471 -7.77 12.27 -11.54
CA PRO A 471 -8.56 13.17 -10.69
C PRO A 471 -8.66 14.61 -11.23
N SER A 472 -7.76 15.04 -12.11
CA SER A 472 -7.81 16.38 -12.74
C SER A 472 -9.04 16.58 -13.64
N ARG A 473 -9.67 15.49 -14.05
CA ARG A 473 -10.90 15.50 -14.86
C ARG A 473 -12.15 15.79 -14.04
N VAL A 474 -12.09 15.70 -12.70
CA VAL A 474 -13.26 15.93 -11.84
C VAL A 474 -13.25 17.37 -11.33
N PHE A 475 -14.41 18.04 -11.44
CA PHE A 475 -14.58 19.43 -11.04
C PHE A 475 -16.02 19.72 -10.64
N VAL A 476 -16.28 20.82 -9.94
CA VAL A 476 -17.62 21.29 -9.60
C VAL A 476 -18.16 22.23 -10.68
N GLY A 477 -19.36 21.93 -11.17
CA GLY A 477 -20.12 22.82 -12.05
C GLY A 477 -21.37 23.36 -11.38
N GLY A 478 -21.78 24.58 -11.72
CA GLY A 478 -23.00 25.21 -11.21
C GLY A 478 -23.74 26.03 -12.28
N PRO A 479 -24.93 26.57 -11.97
CA PRO A 479 -25.75 27.32 -12.93
C PRO A 479 -25.15 28.68 -13.33
N GLY A 480 -24.04 29.10 -12.67
CA GLY A 480 -23.35 30.37 -12.93
C GLY A 480 -24.01 31.59 -12.27
N PHE A 481 -25.23 31.45 -11.79
CA PHE A 481 -25.93 32.45 -10.98
C PHE A 481 -26.81 31.71 -9.96
N TYR A 482 -26.66 32.06 -8.71
CA TYR A 482 -27.44 31.50 -7.60
C TYR A 482 -28.53 32.47 -7.16
N GLY A 483 -29.65 31.92 -6.64
CA GLY A 483 -30.88 32.68 -6.24
C GLY A 483 -31.98 32.66 -7.28
N GLY A 484 -31.80 31.96 -8.40
CA GLY A 484 -32.84 31.59 -9.36
C GLY A 484 -33.16 30.10 -9.26
N SER A 485 -33.53 29.46 -10.38
CA SER A 485 -33.60 28.00 -10.46
C SER A 485 -32.24 27.40 -10.69
N GLY A 486 -31.98 26.22 -10.12
CA GLY A 486 -30.82 25.40 -10.48
C GLY A 486 -30.89 24.90 -11.91
N MET A 487 -30.08 23.92 -12.25
CA MET A 487 -30.08 23.28 -13.57
C MET A 487 -30.25 21.77 -13.46
N LEU A 488 -30.83 21.15 -14.47
CA LEU A 488 -30.81 19.70 -14.62
C LEU A 488 -29.35 19.22 -14.85
N LEU A 489 -29.03 18.00 -14.42
CA LEU A 489 -27.66 17.49 -14.55
C LEU A 489 -27.19 17.44 -16.01
N GLU A 490 -28.04 16.98 -16.92
CA GLU A 490 -27.76 16.95 -18.36
C GLU A 490 -27.50 18.35 -18.97
N ASP A 491 -28.15 19.38 -18.40
CA ASP A 491 -27.91 20.77 -18.82
C ASP A 491 -26.60 21.33 -18.24
N LEU A 492 -26.22 20.93 -17.02
CA LEU A 492 -24.89 21.24 -16.48
C LEU A 492 -23.79 20.54 -17.29
N VAL A 493 -23.97 19.25 -17.62
CA VAL A 493 -23.03 18.51 -18.47
C VAL A 493 -22.85 19.21 -19.83
N ARG A 494 -23.95 19.64 -20.46
CA ARG A 494 -23.91 20.37 -21.74
C ARG A 494 -23.25 21.74 -21.59
N ARG A 495 -23.57 22.47 -20.51
CA ARG A 495 -23.04 23.81 -20.25
C ARG A 495 -21.51 23.82 -20.14
N TYR A 496 -20.95 22.82 -19.50
CA TYR A 496 -19.51 22.70 -19.26
C TYR A 496 -18.77 21.85 -20.28
N ASP A 497 -19.45 21.38 -21.33
CA ASP A 497 -18.93 20.44 -22.33
C ASP A 497 -18.28 19.21 -21.71
N ALA A 498 -18.92 18.68 -20.63
CA ALA A 498 -18.45 17.56 -19.85
C ALA A 498 -18.92 16.22 -20.45
N LEU A 499 -18.28 15.10 -20.05
CA LEU A 499 -18.72 13.74 -20.41
C LEU A 499 -19.94 13.30 -19.61
N GLY A 500 -19.99 13.69 -18.35
CA GLY A 500 -21.02 13.27 -17.41
C GLY A 500 -20.75 13.80 -16.01
N GLY A 501 -21.40 13.20 -15.03
CA GLY A 501 -21.24 13.55 -13.61
C GLY A 501 -22.35 13.04 -12.73
N ILE A 502 -22.32 13.50 -11.48
CA ILE A 502 -23.34 13.22 -10.46
C ILE A 502 -23.82 14.52 -9.81
N ASN A 503 -25.00 14.50 -9.17
CA ASN A 503 -25.43 15.65 -8.37
C ASN A 503 -24.44 15.97 -7.24
N GLY A 504 -24.42 17.23 -6.83
CA GLY A 504 -23.50 17.73 -5.79
C GLY A 504 -24.16 17.82 -4.40
N GLY A 505 -24.01 19.00 -3.78
CA GLY A 505 -24.52 19.30 -2.44
C GLY A 505 -26.00 19.54 -2.33
N GLY A 506 -26.46 19.73 -1.10
CA GLY A 506 -27.83 20.10 -0.77
C GLY A 506 -28.19 21.51 -1.22
N PHE A 507 -29.48 21.82 -1.14
CA PHE A 507 -30.00 23.16 -1.42
C PHE A 507 -31.14 23.56 -0.49
N ILE A 508 -31.28 24.85 -0.31
CA ILE A 508 -32.32 25.44 0.50
C ILE A 508 -33.64 25.40 -0.31
N ASP A 509 -34.62 24.68 0.19
CA ASP A 509 -35.93 24.47 -0.45
C ASP A 509 -37.06 25.00 0.47
N GLU A 510 -37.11 26.33 0.65
CA GLU A 510 -38.08 26.98 1.57
C GLU A 510 -39.53 26.73 1.18
N ASP A 511 -39.81 26.57 -0.10
CA ASP A 511 -41.15 26.40 -0.65
C ASP A 511 -41.54 24.94 -0.95
N GLY A 512 -40.60 23.98 -0.74
CA GLY A 512 -40.80 22.57 -1.09
C GLY A 512 -40.93 22.31 -2.60
N GLY A 513 -40.64 23.32 -3.43
CA GLY A 513 -40.81 23.28 -4.87
C GLY A 513 -39.62 22.65 -5.62
N GLY A 514 -38.55 22.31 -4.93
CA GLY A 514 -37.36 21.67 -5.53
C GLY A 514 -36.63 22.52 -6.55
N SER A 515 -36.55 23.83 -6.32
CA SER A 515 -35.99 24.78 -7.29
C SER A 515 -34.46 24.61 -7.53
N GLY A 516 -33.71 24.02 -6.59
CA GLY A 516 -32.25 23.84 -6.68
C GLY A 516 -31.47 25.16 -6.80
N GLY A 517 -32.06 26.30 -6.42
CA GLY A 517 -31.49 27.61 -6.73
C GLY A 517 -30.44 28.12 -5.78
N LEU A 518 -30.50 27.76 -4.51
CA LEU A 518 -29.54 28.17 -3.46
C LEU A 518 -28.87 26.95 -2.84
N PRO A 519 -27.57 26.76 -3.00
CA PRO A 519 -26.87 25.64 -2.35
C PRO A 519 -26.87 25.81 -0.84
N GLU A 520 -26.88 24.71 -0.11
CA GLU A 520 -26.71 24.66 1.34
C GLU A 520 -25.21 24.65 1.67
N GLY A 521 -24.80 25.47 2.67
CA GLY A 521 -23.41 25.51 3.12
C GLY A 521 -22.43 26.15 2.13
N LEU A 522 -21.22 25.62 2.11
CA LEU A 522 -20.13 26.13 1.26
C LEU A 522 -20.16 25.48 -0.11
N THR A 523 -20.11 26.30 -1.15
CA THR A 523 -19.90 25.86 -2.55
C THR A 523 -18.75 26.67 -3.13
N ILE A 524 -17.76 26.01 -3.72
CA ILE A 524 -16.66 26.63 -4.47
C ILE A 524 -16.66 26.04 -5.87
N VAL A 525 -16.64 26.90 -6.87
CA VAL A 525 -16.61 26.53 -8.28
C VAL A 525 -15.45 27.28 -8.92
N ASP A 526 -14.44 26.56 -9.37
CA ASP A 526 -13.22 27.12 -9.99
C ASP A 526 -12.61 28.26 -9.13
N GLY A 527 -12.44 28.02 -7.82
CA GLY A 527 -11.89 28.98 -6.84
C GLY A 527 -12.86 30.09 -6.41
N GLN A 528 -14.03 30.21 -7.03
CA GLN A 528 -15.02 31.20 -6.63
C GLN A 528 -15.94 30.64 -5.53
N SER A 529 -15.85 31.23 -4.35
CA SER A 529 -16.56 30.77 -3.14
C SER A 529 -17.92 31.41 -2.96
N TYR A 530 -18.90 30.60 -2.62
CA TYR A 530 -20.28 30.96 -2.26
C TYR A 530 -20.64 30.25 -0.95
N HIS A 531 -21.31 30.96 -0.05
CA HIS A 531 -21.76 30.39 1.20
C HIS A 531 -23.15 30.85 1.58
N TRP A 532 -24.03 29.91 1.93
CA TRP A 532 -25.37 30.16 2.46
C TRP A 532 -25.56 29.44 3.81
N ALA A 533 -26.76 29.60 4.37
CA ALA A 533 -27.09 28.92 5.62
C ALA A 533 -27.01 27.41 5.46
N GLY A 534 -26.62 26.76 6.53
CA GLY A 534 -26.40 25.31 6.57
C GLY A 534 -24.94 24.98 6.91
N SER A 535 -24.74 23.83 7.48
CA SER A 535 -23.41 23.29 7.79
C SER A 535 -23.44 21.77 7.64
N GLY A 536 -22.64 21.25 6.75
CA GLY A 536 -22.44 19.82 6.53
C GLY A 536 -20.97 19.53 6.32
N ALA A 537 -20.58 18.28 6.40
CA ALA A 537 -19.27 17.88 5.89
C ALA A 537 -19.22 18.19 4.40
N SER A 538 -18.06 18.57 3.91
CA SER A 538 -17.85 18.97 2.53
C SER A 538 -16.93 18.00 1.82
N ALA A 539 -17.17 17.80 0.53
CA ALA A 539 -16.23 17.21 -0.42
C ALA A 539 -15.51 18.33 -1.17
N ALA A 540 -14.20 18.45 -1.02
CA ALA A 540 -13.43 19.60 -1.49
C ALA A 540 -12.14 19.15 -2.19
N PHE A 541 -11.94 19.53 -3.46
CA PHE A 541 -10.71 19.31 -4.21
C PHE A 541 -9.78 20.52 -4.11
N ASP A 542 -8.51 20.27 -3.81
CA ASP A 542 -7.46 21.27 -3.89
C ASP A 542 -6.89 21.45 -5.32
N ASP A 543 -5.93 22.35 -5.47
CA ASP A 543 -5.24 22.59 -6.76
C ASP A 543 -4.38 21.38 -7.21
N ASN A 544 -4.07 20.43 -6.33
CA ASN A 544 -3.36 19.19 -6.64
C ASN A 544 -4.31 18.03 -6.99
N ASN A 545 -5.62 18.29 -7.05
CA ASN A 545 -6.69 17.31 -7.29
C ASN A 545 -6.81 16.25 -6.17
N ILE A 546 -6.47 16.61 -4.93
CA ILE A 546 -6.67 15.78 -3.75
C ILE A 546 -8.02 16.11 -3.14
N LEU A 547 -8.82 15.07 -2.88
CA LEU A 547 -10.11 15.19 -2.21
C LEU A 547 -9.91 15.29 -0.69
N HIS A 548 -10.29 16.42 -0.12
CA HIS A 548 -10.40 16.65 1.31
C HIS A 548 -11.85 16.50 1.76
N VAL A 549 -12.07 15.82 2.89
CA VAL A 549 -13.40 15.63 3.49
C VAL A 549 -13.41 16.20 4.88
N GLY A 550 -14.35 17.10 5.17
CA GLY A 550 -14.44 17.74 6.48
C GLY A 550 -15.32 18.98 6.47
N TYR A 551 -15.17 19.80 7.50
CA TYR A 551 -15.93 21.04 7.64
C TYR A 551 -15.04 22.22 7.25
N PHE A 552 -15.44 22.98 6.23
CA PHE A 552 -14.69 24.14 5.74
C PHE A 552 -15.48 25.43 5.94
N THR A 553 -14.79 26.49 6.34
CA THR A 553 -15.24 27.87 6.14
C THR A 553 -14.64 28.44 4.87
N GLN A 554 -15.10 29.61 4.41
CA GLN A 554 -14.48 30.27 3.24
C GLN A 554 -12.99 30.55 3.47
N GLU A 555 -12.62 30.94 4.71
CA GLU A 555 -11.25 31.25 5.10
C GLU A 555 -10.38 29.97 5.09
N SER A 556 -10.82 28.90 5.77
CA SER A 556 -10.06 27.66 5.84
C SER A 556 -9.93 26.95 4.48
N ALA A 557 -10.95 27.07 3.62
CA ALA A 557 -10.90 26.55 2.27
C ALA A 557 -9.87 27.31 1.40
N ALA A 558 -9.82 28.64 1.53
CA ALA A 558 -8.85 29.46 0.83
C ALA A 558 -7.41 29.18 1.31
N GLU A 559 -7.21 29.03 2.64
CA GLU A 559 -5.90 28.66 3.22
C GLU A 559 -5.44 27.27 2.77
N ALA A 560 -6.37 26.33 2.58
CA ALA A 560 -6.08 24.98 2.09
C ALA A 560 -5.94 24.89 0.56
N GLY A 561 -6.10 25.98 -0.19
CA GLY A 561 -6.01 25.96 -1.64
C GLY A 561 -7.15 25.18 -2.31
N ILE A 562 -8.35 25.19 -1.73
CA ILE A 562 -9.51 24.48 -2.27
C ILE A 562 -10.00 25.18 -3.55
N ARG A 563 -9.96 24.43 -4.64
CA ARG A 563 -10.43 24.85 -5.97
C ARG A 563 -11.94 24.65 -6.14
N ASP A 564 -12.43 23.48 -5.74
CA ASP A 564 -13.81 23.06 -5.87
C ASP A 564 -14.33 22.46 -4.56
N CYS A 565 -15.55 22.80 -4.16
CA CYS A 565 -16.14 22.32 -2.90
C CYS A 565 -17.66 22.29 -2.99
N VAL A 566 -18.28 21.25 -2.40
CA VAL A 566 -19.71 21.20 -2.10
C VAL A 566 -19.95 20.68 -0.70
N SER A 567 -20.96 21.22 0.00
CA SER A 567 -21.34 20.80 1.34
C SER A 567 -22.63 19.98 1.32
N PHE A 568 -22.66 18.89 2.07
CA PHE A 568 -23.85 18.12 2.41
C PHE A 568 -23.57 17.22 3.62
N GLY A 569 -22.78 16.17 3.44
CA GLY A 569 -22.40 15.20 4.48
C GLY A 569 -23.45 14.09 4.72
N PRO A 570 -23.17 13.18 5.64
CA PRO A 570 -21.99 13.14 6.50
C PRO A 570 -20.69 12.81 5.75
N ALA A 571 -19.55 13.06 6.40
CA ALA A 571 -18.31 12.41 6.06
C ALA A 571 -18.49 10.89 6.20
N LEU A 572 -17.91 10.13 5.29
CA LEU A 572 -17.97 8.66 5.29
C LEU A 572 -16.61 8.05 5.68
N ILE A 573 -15.54 8.60 5.10
CA ILE A 573 -14.15 8.19 5.35
C ILE A 573 -13.31 9.47 5.34
N VAL A 574 -12.45 9.64 6.33
CA VAL A 574 -11.51 10.78 6.44
C VAL A 574 -10.11 10.23 6.71
N ASP A 575 -9.16 10.49 5.80
CA ASP A 575 -7.76 10.05 5.89
C ASP A 575 -7.61 8.55 6.22
N GLY A 576 -8.39 7.72 5.54
CA GLY A 576 -8.41 6.28 5.71
C GLY A 576 -9.22 5.78 6.93
N VAL A 577 -9.78 6.69 7.74
CA VAL A 577 -10.57 6.32 8.92
C VAL A 577 -12.07 6.40 8.61
N PRO A 578 -12.80 5.28 8.62
CA PRO A 578 -14.23 5.26 8.39
C PRO A 578 -15.02 5.77 9.59
N GLU A 579 -16.13 6.47 9.31
CA GLU A 579 -17.06 6.98 10.32
C GLU A 579 -18.05 5.92 10.79
N TYR A 580 -18.28 5.81 12.11
CA TYR A 580 -19.14 4.80 12.75
C TYR A 580 -20.24 5.36 13.65
N GLY A 581 -20.60 6.61 13.53
CA GLY A 581 -21.68 7.21 14.35
C GLY A 581 -23.03 6.49 14.15
N SER A 582 -23.86 6.42 15.20
CA SER A 582 -25.19 5.75 15.13
C SER A 582 -26.12 6.33 14.07
N TYR A 583 -25.92 7.57 13.65
CA TYR A 583 -26.63 8.21 12.55
C TYR A 583 -26.33 7.58 11.18
N MET A 584 -25.21 6.87 11.04
CA MET A 584 -24.80 6.22 9.79
C MET A 584 -25.79 5.14 9.35
N GLU A 585 -26.45 4.48 10.29
CA GLU A 585 -27.44 3.44 10.01
C GLU A 585 -28.86 3.97 9.77
N SER A 586 -29.05 5.28 9.77
CA SER A 586 -30.39 5.88 9.61
C SER A 586 -30.74 6.19 8.17
N GLY A 587 -32.02 6.04 7.84
CA GLY A 587 -32.63 6.58 6.62
C GLY A 587 -32.24 5.85 5.33
N ILE A 588 -32.95 4.77 5.00
CA ILE A 588 -32.82 4.09 3.69
C ILE A 588 -33.39 4.99 2.59
N ASN A 589 -32.51 5.44 1.69
CA ASN A 589 -32.84 6.39 0.60
C ASN A 589 -31.99 6.12 -0.64
N PRO A 590 -32.37 6.66 -1.83
CA PRO A 590 -31.39 6.87 -2.88
C PRO A 590 -30.22 7.70 -2.35
N ARG A 591 -28.99 7.37 -2.69
CA ARG A 591 -27.78 8.00 -2.15
C ARG A 591 -26.81 8.37 -3.25
N THR A 592 -26.14 9.49 -3.05
CA THR A 592 -25.01 9.91 -3.87
C THR A 592 -23.78 10.09 -2.96
N ALA A 593 -22.63 9.66 -3.42
CA ALA A 593 -21.37 9.85 -2.71
C ALA A 593 -20.20 10.05 -3.67
N ILE A 594 -19.18 10.74 -3.19
CA ILE A 594 -17.89 10.89 -3.86
C ILE A 594 -16.78 10.41 -2.94
N GLY A 595 -15.78 9.75 -3.51
CA GLY A 595 -14.58 9.32 -2.80
C GLY A 595 -13.33 9.41 -3.64
N GLN A 596 -12.16 9.27 -3.02
CA GLN A 596 -10.88 9.19 -3.69
C GLN A 596 -10.03 8.10 -3.05
N ARG A 597 -9.34 7.34 -3.88
CA ARG A 597 -8.38 6.30 -3.52
C ARG A 597 -6.99 6.89 -3.30
N GLU A 598 -6.09 6.11 -2.70
CA GLU A 598 -4.68 6.48 -2.51
C GLU A 598 -3.94 6.70 -3.85
N ASP A 599 -4.31 5.94 -4.90
CA ASP A 599 -3.76 6.09 -6.26
C ASP A 599 -4.29 7.32 -7.02
N GLY A 600 -5.17 8.11 -6.38
CA GLY A 600 -5.77 9.32 -6.91
C GLY A 600 -7.08 9.11 -7.66
N ALA A 601 -7.46 7.88 -8.02
CA ALA A 601 -8.70 7.63 -8.74
C ALA A 601 -9.93 8.11 -7.95
N VAL A 602 -10.84 8.80 -8.62
CA VAL A 602 -12.06 9.37 -8.02
C VAL A 602 -13.23 8.43 -8.25
N LEU A 603 -13.98 8.18 -7.19
CA LEU A 603 -15.15 7.30 -7.13
C LEU A 603 -16.42 8.15 -7.07
N LEU A 604 -17.28 8.05 -8.07
CA LEU A 604 -18.57 8.73 -8.14
C LEU A 604 -19.67 7.67 -8.02
N LEU A 605 -20.36 7.60 -6.90
CA LEU A 605 -21.37 6.58 -6.59
C LEU A 605 -22.79 7.19 -6.59
N CYS A 606 -23.72 6.55 -7.30
CA CYS A 606 -25.15 6.72 -7.10
C CYS A 606 -25.78 5.37 -6.76
N VAL A 607 -26.54 5.33 -5.70
CA VAL A 607 -27.37 4.18 -5.27
C VAL A 607 -28.82 4.49 -5.56
N ASP A 608 -29.47 3.64 -6.33
CA ASP A 608 -30.92 3.72 -6.56
C ASP A 608 -31.69 3.46 -5.28
N GLY A 609 -32.87 4.00 -5.18
CA GLY A 609 -33.74 3.75 -4.06
C GLY A 609 -35.17 4.16 -4.36
N ARG A 610 -36.13 3.72 -3.51
CA ARG A 610 -37.54 3.98 -3.70
C ARG A 610 -38.05 3.42 -5.05
N GLN A 611 -37.38 2.37 -5.52
CA GLN A 611 -37.64 1.70 -6.79
C GLN A 611 -37.90 0.22 -6.57
N ILE A 612 -38.59 -0.44 -7.50
CA ILE A 612 -38.84 -1.88 -7.42
C ILE A 612 -37.54 -2.70 -7.35
N HIS A 613 -36.49 -2.22 -7.99
CA HIS A 613 -35.20 -2.90 -8.08
C HIS A 613 -34.23 -2.48 -6.95
N SER A 614 -34.57 -1.48 -6.15
CA SER A 614 -33.69 -0.99 -5.09
C SER A 614 -34.48 -0.22 -4.05
N ILE A 615 -34.49 -0.66 -2.79
CA ILE A 615 -35.13 0.10 -1.71
C ILE A 615 -34.30 1.33 -1.32
N GLY A 616 -33.01 1.30 -1.57
CA GLY A 616 -32.03 2.32 -1.21
C GLY A 616 -31.02 1.85 -0.18
N ALA A 617 -30.18 2.79 0.24
CA ALA A 617 -29.07 2.58 1.16
C ALA A 617 -29.10 3.59 2.32
N ASN A 618 -28.52 3.25 3.46
CA ASN A 618 -28.17 4.18 4.53
C ASN A 618 -26.73 4.71 4.31
N PHE A 619 -26.22 5.55 5.23
CA PHE A 619 -24.86 6.09 5.10
C PHE A 619 -23.78 5.03 5.36
N ALA A 620 -24.03 4.06 6.25
CA ALA A 620 -23.12 2.96 6.48
C ALA A 620 -22.98 2.07 5.23
N ASP A 621 -24.08 1.78 4.55
CA ASP A 621 -24.05 0.99 3.31
C ASP A 621 -23.15 1.63 2.24
N ILE A 622 -23.30 2.96 2.00
CA ILE A 622 -22.46 3.65 0.98
C ILE A 622 -21.02 3.87 1.44
N ARG A 623 -20.76 4.02 2.75
CA ARG A 623 -19.41 4.00 3.31
C ARG A 623 -18.74 2.66 3.01
N ASP A 624 -19.44 1.55 3.27
CA ASP A 624 -18.90 0.21 3.05
C ASP A 624 -18.63 -0.06 1.56
N VAL A 625 -19.47 0.46 0.65
CA VAL A 625 -19.16 0.45 -0.79
C VAL A 625 -17.89 1.23 -1.09
N MET A 626 -17.71 2.43 -0.52
CA MET A 626 -16.49 3.23 -0.74
C MET A 626 -15.23 2.52 -0.20
N LEU A 627 -15.32 1.85 0.96
CA LEU A 627 -14.25 1.04 1.52
C LEU A 627 -13.91 -0.15 0.62
N ASP A 628 -14.90 -0.86 0.08
CA ASP A 628 -14.70 -1.99 -0.83
C ASP A 628 -13.90 -1.60 -2.09
N PHE A 629 -14.03 -0.34 -2.51
CA PHE A 629 -13.27 0.23 -3.63
C PHE A 629 -11.97 0.91 -3.21
N GLY A 630 -11.60 0.87 -1.92
CA GLY A 630 -10.33 1.40 -1.41
C GLY A 630 -10.27 2.91 -1.29
N ALA A 631 -11.40 3.59 -1.07
CA ALA A 631 -11.41 5.03 -0.80
C ALA A 631 -10.69 5.35 0.52
N ILE A 632 -9.80 6.34 0.50
CA ILE A 632 -9.18 6.92 1.70
C ILE A 632 -9.91 8.18 2.17
N ASN A 633 -10.61 8.87 1.28
CA ASN A 633 -11.51 9.96 1.61
C ASN A 633 -12.85 9.75 0.89
N ALA A 634 -13.97 9.90 1.59
CA ALA A 634 -15.31 9.83 1.00
C ALA A 634 -16.32 10.67 1.76
N CYS A 635 -17.23 11.29 1.02
CA CYS A 635 -18.30 12.13 1.55
C CYS A 635 -19.64 11.81 0.89
N SER A 636 -20.72 11.78 1.67
CA SER A 636 -22.07 11.72 1.13
C SER A 636 -22.45 13.07 0.52
N LEU A 637 -23.15 13.01 -0.59
CA LEU A 637 -23.74 14.14 -1.29
C LEU A 637 -25.28 14.12 -1.13
N ASP A 638 -25.99 15.09 -1.72
CA ASP A 638 -27.43 15.13 -1.63
C ASP A 638 -28.06 13.85 -2.20
N GLY A 639 -28.98 13.30 -1.44
CA GLY A 639 -29.62 12.02 -1.71
C GLY A 639 -31.10 12.17 -2.14
N GLY A 640 -31.86 11.09 -1.97
CA GLY A 640 -33.29 11.07 -2.26
C GLY A 640 -33.56 11.36 -3.74
N SER A 641 -34.50 12.27 -4.02
CA SER A 641 -34.86 12.62 -5.40
C SER A 641 -33.83 13.45 -6.14
N SER A 642 -32.76 13.87 -5.45
CA SER A 642 -31.61 14.53 -6.10
C SER A 642 -30.58 13.55 -6.64
N THR A 643 -30.59 12.29 -6.18
CA THR A 643 -29.66 11.25 -6.64
C THR A 643 -29.78 11.04 -8.14
N VAL A 644 -28.76 11.42 -8.87
CA VAL A 644 -28.71 11.31 -10.34
C VAL A 644 -27.27 11.17 -10.84
N MET A 645 -27.10 10.28 -11.82
CA MET A 645 -25.85 10.05 -12.55
C MET A 645 -26.14 10.09 -14.04
N TYR A 646 -25.36 10.89 -14.78
CA TYR A 646 -25.52 11.05 -16.21
C TYR A 646 -24.16 10.92 -16.89
N TYR A 647 -24.07 10.13 -17.93
CA TYR A 647 -22.81 9.90 -18.65
C TYR A 647 -23.07 9.56 -20.11
N ASN A 648 -22.30 10.14 -21.03
CA ASN A 648 -22.37 9.91 -22.48
C ASN A 648 -23.80 10.01 -23.07
N GLY A 649 -24.62 10.92 -22.54
CA GLY A 649 -25.97 11.18 -23.07
C GLY A 649 -27.08 10.37 -22.41
N GLU A 650 -26.77 9.55 -21.41
CA GLU A 650 -27.73 8.66 -20.75
C GLU A 650 -27.69 8.78 -19.22
N TYR A 651 -28.83 8.56 -18.57
CA TYR A 651 -28.89 8.32 -17.12
C TYR A 651 -28.40 6.91 -16.81
N LEU A 652 -27.42 6.79 -15.93
CA LEU A 652 -26.89 5.48 -15.53
C LEU A 652 -27.61 4.89 -14.29
N ASN A 653 -28.37 5.71 -13.58
CA ASN A 653 -29.19 5.28 -12.46
C ASN A 653 -30.67 5.55 -12.76
N SER A 654 -31.57 5.08 -11.88
CA SER A 654 -33.01 5.34 -11.97
C SER A 654 -33.41 6.47 -11.01
N PRO A 655 -33.48 7.75 -11.48
CA PRO A 655 -33.82 8.86 -10.61
C PRO A 655 -35.22 8.70 -9.97
N SER A 656 -35.29 8.87 -8.66
CA SER A 656 -36.56 8.79 -7.92
C SER A 656 -37.37 10.09 -7.93
N SER A 657 -37.05 11.02 -8.81
CA SER A 657 -37.84 12.25 -9.02
C SER A 657 -39.17 11.95 -9.69
N ALA A 658 -40.15 12.83 -9.50
CA ALA A 658 -41.51 12.66 -10.09
C ALA A 658 -41.50 12.62 -11.63
N SER A 659 -40.46 13.18 -12.27
CA SER A 659 -40.30 13.15 -13.73
C SER A 659 -39.55 11.91 -14.24
N GLY A 660 -38.90 11.13 -13.35
CA GLY A 660 -38.02 10.05 -13.72
C GLY A 660 -36.70 10.54 -14.35
N THR A 661 -36.39 11.82 -14.23
CA THR A 661 -35.16 12.47 -14.72
C THR A 661 -34.49 13.25 -13.59
N SER A 662 -33.41 13.98 -13.87
CA SER A 662 -32.83 14.91 -12.90
C SER A 662 -33.86 15.92 -12.39
N ARG A 663 -33.76 16.30 -11.12
CA ARG A 663 -34.36 17.55 -10.63
C ARG A 663 -33.40 18.73 -10.85
N TYR A 664 -33.86 19.95 -10.57
CA TYR A 664 -32.99 21.12 -10.57
C TYR A 664 -31.96 21.05 -9.42
N LEU A 665 -30.69 21.21 -9.75
CA LEU A 665 -29.53 21.07 -8.86
C LEU A 665 -28.79 22.41 -8.73
N PRO A 666 -28.25 22.75 -7.53
CA PRO A 666 -27.45 23.94 -7.35
C PRO A 666 -26.03 23.76 -7.88
N ASN A 667 -25.51 22.57 -7.87
CA ASN A 667 -24.17 22.19 -8.31
C ASN A 667 -24.10 20.68 -8.62
N ALA A 668 -23.02 20.28 -9.28
CA ALA A 668 -22.75 18.89 -9.62
C ALA A 668 -21.23 18.65 -9.65
N PHE A 669 -20.78 17.43 -9.38
CA PHE A 669 -19.47 16.96 -9.78
C PHE A 669 -19.51 16.46 -11.20
N LEU A 670 -18.70 17.05 -12.07
CA LEU A 670 -18.66 16.81 -13.50
C LEU A 670 -17.31 16.21 -13.91
N ILE A 671 -17.31 15.51 -15.04
CA ILE A 671 -16.14 14.82 -15.62
C ILE A 671 -15.77 15.51 -16.94
N ARG A 672 -14.55 16.05 -17.02
CA ARG A 672 -13.99 16.60 -18.28
C ARG A 672 -13.79 15.49 -19.33
N LYS A 673 -13.83 15.90 -20.59
CA LYS A 673 -13.48 15.05 -21.74
C LYS A 673 -12.00 14.66 -21.74
#